data_88ea187b8f357b1421a641c9626caef8
#
_entry.id   88ea187b8f357b1421a641c9626caef8
#
_cell.length_a   1.000
_cell.length_b   1.000
_cell.length_c   1.000
_cell.angle_alpha   90.00
_cell.angle_beta   90.00
_cell.angle_gamma   90.00
#
_symmetry.space_group_name_H-M   'P 1'
#
loop_
_entity.id
_entity.type
_entity.pdbx_description
1 polymer ?
#
loop_
_entity_poly.entity_id
_entity_poly.type
_entity_poly.pdbx_seq_one_letter_code
_entity_poly.pdbx_strand_id
1 'polypeptide(L)'
;CQGYVDKINALEPEISGLSDARLRAKTDEFRLRLTKGETLDDLLPEAFAVVREAAKRVMGLRHFDVQLMGGCILHRGKIAEMRTGEGKTLVATLPAYLNALEGKGVHVVTVNDYLARRDSEDMGRVYRFLGLSVGLITHEMDYPARKAAYAADITYGTNNEFGFDYLRDNMVISLDQMVQRPLHYAIVDEVDSILIDEARTPLIISGPGAQSTSLYQVMADVAAKLKEGEDYTVDEKQKTVAPTETGIAKTEKLLGVSNMYDGENGVDYSHQLMAALKAKALMHRDRDYVVKDGEVIIVDEFTGRLMFGRRYSEGLHQAIEAKEHVKVERESQTLATITFQNYFRMYDKLSGMTGTAKTEEQEFQKIYGLDVVVVPTNKPNIRIDYPDVIYKTRRAKYRAVANAIEELHKKGRPVLVGTTSIQQSEELSELLKKRGIEHNVLNAKFHEKEAEIVADAGQMGAVTIATNMAGRGTDIVLGDGVAELGGLHIIGTERHESRRIDNQLRGRCARQGDPGSTRFYLSLEDDLMRLFGSDNISGIMDKLGMEEDEPIEHKIVTRSIESAQKKVEARNFEIRKQVLEYDDVMNQQREVIYDQRRQILEKADLKETVLDMASHIVDRSMDMYAPKEAYSEDWDVKSLISYAEEF
;
A
#
# COMPACT_ATOMS: atom_id res chain seq x y z
N CYS A 1 -0.32 27.85 10.29
CA CYS A 1 -0.65 26.99 11.44
C CYS A 1 -0.27 27.65 12.78
N GLN A 2 0.86 28.40 12.89
CA GLN A 2 1.30 28.97 14.17
C GLN A 2 0.22 29.77 14.89
N GLY A 3 -0.50 30.67 14.20
CA GLY A 3 -1.56 31.46 14.83
C GLY A 3 -2.73 30.63 15.39
N TYR A 4 -2.99 29.43 14.87
CA TYR A 4 -3.93 28.48 15.48
C TYR A 4 -3.34 27.86 16.74
N VAL A 5 -2.08 27.45 16.71
CA VAL A 5 -1.37 26.89 17.88
C VAL A 5 -1.38 27.87 19.03
N ASP A 6 -1.11 29.16 18.77
CA ASP A 6 -1.11 30.22 19.79
C ASP A 6 -2.51 30.39 20.42
N LYS A 7 -3.58 30.33 19.60
CA LYS A 7 -4.97 30.36 20.09
C LYS A 7 -5.31 29.13 20.94
N ILE A 8 -4.90 27.94 20.50
CA ILE A 8 -5.14 26.68 21.23
C ILE A 8 -4.43 26.71 22.58
N ASN A 9 -3.19 27.19 22.62
CA ASN A 9 -2.43 27.33 23.87
C ASN A 9 -3.07 28.34 24.82
N ALA A 10 -3.62 29.44 24.28
CA ALA A 10 -4.32 30.44 25.10
C ALA A 10 -5.61 29.90 25.73
N LEU A 11 -6.29 28.95 25.09
CA LEU A 11 -7.51 28.29 25.60
C LEU A 11 -7.23 27.18 26.62
N GLU A 12 -6.01 26.67 26.70
CA GLU A 12 -5.67 25.53 27.56
C GLU A 12 -6.02 25.71 29.04
N PRO A 13 -5.76 26.87 29.68
CA PRO A 13 -6.13 27.08 31.09
C PRO A 13 -7.64 26.99 31.34
N GLU A 14 -8.45 27.52 30.43
CA GLU A 14 -9.92 27.48 30.52
C GLU A 14 -10.43 26.05 30.34
N ILE A 15 -10.00 25.36 29.28
CA ILE A 15 -10.45 24.01 28.95
C ILE A 15 -10.00 23.01 30.03
N SER A 16 -8.80 23.13 30.57
CA SER A 16 -8.28 22.25 31.63
C SER A 16 -9.06 22.39 32.96
N GLY A 17 -9.70 23.53 33.19
CA GLY A 17 -10.56 23.77 34.34
C GLY A 17 -11.97 23.14 34.23
N LEU A 18 -12.37 22.62 33.07
CA LEU A 18 -13.68 22.01 32.89
C LEU A 18 -13.76 20.63 33.55
N SER A 19 -14.93 20.30 34.13
CA SER A 19 -15.20 18.92 34.56
C SER A 19 -15.34 17.99 33.33
N ASP A 20 -15.20 16.68 33.54
CA ASP A 20 -15.35 15.69 32.44
C ASP A 20 -16.70 15.81 31.74
N ALA A 21 -17.78 16.02 32.52
CA ALA A 21 -19.12 16.21 31.95
C ALA A 21 -19.21 17.47 31.07
N ARG A 22 -18.59 18.58 31.50
CA ARG A 22 -18.55 19.83 30.72
C ARG A 22 -17.67 19.70 29.49
N LEU A 23 -16.53 19.01 29.60
CA LEU A 23 -15.63 18.78 28.49
C LEU A 23 -16.34 17.93 27.42
N ARG A 24 -17.06 16.87 27.80
CA ARG A 24 -17.88 16.06 26.90
C ARG A 24 -19.01 16.87 26.24
N ALA A 25 -19.68 17.73 26.99
CA ALA A 25 -20.79 18.57 26.52
C ALA A 25 -20.36 19.56 25.41
N LYS A 26 -19.05 19.87 25.32
CA LYS A 26 -18.51 20.69 24.22
C LYS A 26 -18.81 20.11 22.84
N THR A 27 -18.88 18.80 22.69
CA THR A 27 -19.24 18.15 21.41
C THR A 27 -20.64 18.57 20.95
N ASP A 28 -21.64 18.55 21.83
CA ASP A 28 -22.99 18.97 21.50
C ASP A 28 -23.07 20.49 21.26
N GLU A 29 -22.31 21.27 22.03
CA GLU A 29 -22.18 22.71 21.81
C GLU A 29 -21.61 23.02 20.42
N PHE A 30 -20.54 22.36 20.00
CA PHE A 30 -19.94 22.54 18.68
C PHE A 30 -20.89 22.15 17.56
N ARG A 31 -21.61 21.03 17.70
CA ARG A 31 -22.63 20.61 16.72
C ARG A 31 -23.73 21.66 16.59
N LEU A 32 -24.18 22.23 17.71
CA LEU A 32 -25.18 23.30 17.69
C LEU A 32 -24.64 24.58 17.04
N ARG A 33 -23.36 24.94 17.23
CA ARG A 33 -22.74 26.12 16.60
C ARG A 33 -22.62 25.93 15.08
N LEU A 34 -22.29 24.72 14.61
CA LEU A 34 -22.31 24.39 13.18
C LEU A 34 -23.70 24.58 12.56
N THR A 35 -24.79 24.16 13.26
CA THR A 35 -26.15 24.39 12.74
C THR A 35 -26.54 25.87 12.71
N LYS A 36 -25.86 26.71 13.46
CA LYS A 36 -26.04 28.18 13.47
C LYS A 36 -25.18 28.91 12.43
N GLY A 37 -24.37 28.19 11.64
CA GLY A 37 -23.60 28.73 10.54
C GLY A 37 -22.13 29.01 10.84
N GLU A 38 -21.60 28.65 12.02
CA GLU A 38 -20.16 28.63 12.25
C GLU A 38 -19.51 27.52 11.40
N THR A 39 -18.25 27.72 11.01
CA THR A 39 -17.48 26.78 10.20
C THR A 39 -16.61 25.89 11.10
N LEU A 40 -16.11 24.78 10.54
CA LEU A 40 -15.12 23.95 11.22
C LEU A 40 -13.83 24.74 11.54
N ASP A 41 -13.43 25.66 10.66
CA ASP A 41 -12.27 26.53 10.89
C ASP A 41 -12.46 27.49 12.08
N ASP A 42 -13.67 27.97 12.30
CA ASP A 42 -14.01 28.80 13.48
C ASP A 42 -13.91 27.98 14.78
N LEU A 43 -14.36 26.74 14.74
CA LEU A 43 -14.33 25.82 15.88
C LEU A 43 -12.95 25.21 16.16
N LEU A 44 -12.07 25.17 15.17
CA LEU A 44 -10.79 24.45 15.23
C LEU A 44 -9.97 24.73 16.49
N PRO A 45 -9.72 26.00 16.90
CA PRO A 45 -8.89 26.23 18.08
C PRO A 45 -9.47 25.63 19.36
N GLU A 46 -10.77 25.80 19.57
CA GLU A 46 -11.46 25.31 20.77
C GLU A 46 -11.60 23.77 20.74
N ALA A 47 -11.96 23.21 19.58
CA ALA A 47 -12.07 21.76 19.40
C ALA A 47 -10.73 21.06 19.62
N PHE A 48 -9.62 21.60 19.10
CA PHE A 48 -8.29 21.03 19.33
C PHE A 48 -7.85 21.14 20.78
N ALA A 49 -8.18 22.23 21.47
CA ALA A 49 -7.93 22.36 22.90
C ALA A 49 -8.72 21.32 23.71
N VAL A 50 -9.96 21.04 23.35
CA VAL A 50 -10.81 20.00 23.95
C VAL A 50 -10.22 18.60 23.72
N VAL A 51 -9.80 18.27 22.52
CA VAL A 51 -9.16 16.97 22.21
C VAL A 51 -7.84 16.82 22.97
N ARG A 52 -7.00 17.88 23.02
CA ARG A 52 -5.74 17.87 23.77
C ARG A 52 -5.97 17.54 25.25
N GLU A 53 -6.94 18.19 25.88
CA GLU A 53 -7.26 17.94 27.28
C GLU A 53 -7.87 16.54 27.49
N ALA A 54 -8.75 16.10 26.62
CA ALA A 54 -9.30 14.74 26.65
C ALA A 54 -8.21 13.67 26.54
N ALA A 55 -7.28 13.81 25.60
CA ALA A 55 -6.15 12.90 25.43
C ALA A 55 -5.25 12.87 26.66
N LYS A 56 -4.99 14.03 27.28
CA LYS A 56 -4.23 14.14 28.52
C LYS A 56 -4.91 13.38 29.67
N ARG A 57 -6.24 13.52 29.83
CA ARG A 57 -6.99 12.86 30.92
C ARG A 57 -7.10 11.34 30.70
N VAL A 58 -7.40 10.93 29.48
CA VAL A 58 -7.75 9.52 29.17
C VAL A 58 -6.53 8.66 28.93
N MET A 59 -5.47 9.24 28.34
CA MET A 59 -4.26 8.52 27.90
C MET A 59 -2.99 8.98 28.61
N GLY A 60 -3.01 10.10 29.34
CA GLY A 60 -1.81 10.74 29.87
C GLY A 60 -0.94 11.44 28.80
N LEU A 61 -1.47 11.59 27.56
CA LEU A 61 -0.75 12.13 26.42
C LEU A 61 -1.27 13.53 26.06
N ARG A 62 -0.44 14.56 26.29
CA ARG A 62 -0.74 15.93 25.87
C ARG A 62 -0.09 16.19 24.51
N HIS A 63 -0.86 16.62 23.52
CA HIS A 63 -0.33 17.00 22.21
C HIS A 63 0.71 18.12 22.32
N PHE A 64 1.85 17.95 21.65
CA PHE A 64 2.85 18.99 21.47
C PHE A 64 2.41 20.02 20.43
N ASP A 65 3.02 21.21 20.44
CA ASP A 65 2.68 22.27 19.50
C ASP A 65 2.89 21.84 18.04
N VAL A 66 3.94 21.08 17.75
CA VAL A 66 4.18 20.51 16.41
C VAL A 66 3.10 19.51 16.00
N GLN A 67 2.53 18.78 16.97
CA GLN A 67 1.40 17.87 16.69
C GLN A 67 0.11 18.65 16.39
N LEU A 68 -0.13 19.78 17.05
CA LEU A 68 -1.24 20.67 16.69
C LEU A 68 -1.07 21.23 15.28
N MET A 69 0.16 21.58 14.87
CA MET A 69 0.45 22.00 13.49
C MET A 69 0.10 20.88 12.49
N GLY A 70 0.50 19.64 12.80
CA GLY A 70 0.15 18.46 12.00
C GLY A 70 -1.37 18.30 11.86
N GLY A 71 -2.11 18.42 12.96
CA GLY A 71 -3.57 18.38 12.95
C GLY A 71 -4.22 19.46 12.07
N CYS A 72 -3.70 20.70 12.11
CA CYS A 72 -4.16 21.79 11.25
C CYS A 72 -3.90 21.52 9.76
N ILE A 73 -2.77 20.89 9.42
CA ILE A 73 -2.41 20.53 8.05
C ILE A 73 -3.37 19.46 7.53
N LEU A 74 -3.62 18.42 8.31
CA LEU A 74 -4.55 17.35 7.98
C LEU A 74 -5.98 17.88 7.79
N HIS A 75 -6.45 18.76 8.69
CA HIS A 75 -7.78 19.36 8.56
C HIS A 75 -7.95 20.13 7.24
N ARG A 76 -6.89 20.72 6.72
CA ARG A 76 -6.87 21.46 5.46
C ARG A 76 -6.77 20.58 4.20
N GLY A 77 -6.88 19.27 4.33
CA GLY A 77 -6.79 18.36 3.21
C GLY A 77 -5.39 18.32 2.59
N LYS A 78 -4.35 18.28 3.43
CA LYS A 78 -2.94 18.21 2.99
C LYS A 78 -2.23 17.03 3.64
N ILE A 79 -1.03 16.73 3.16
CA ILE A 79 -0.17 15.72 3.77
C ILE A 79 0.74 16.38 4.81
N ALA A 80 0.65 15.90 6.05
CA ALA A 80 1.57 16.26 7.12
C ALA A 80 2.76 15.28 7.09
N GLU A 81 3.92 15.74 6.64
CA GLU A 81 5.15 14.97 6.81
C GLU A 81 5.69 15.18 8.22
N MET A 82 5.48 14.18 9.07
CA MET A 82 5.98 14.13 10.44
C MET A 82 6.88 12.92 10.59
N ARG A 83 8.08 13.11 11.10
CA ARG A 83 9.04 12.00 11.27
C ARG A 83 8.46 10.87 12.10
N THR A 84 8.96 9.67 11.86
CA THR A 84 8.58 8.49 12.67
C THR A 84 8.91 8.75 14.13
N GLY A 85 8.00 8.36 15.04
CA GLY A 85 8.13 8.63 16.48
C GLY A 85 7.61 10.01 16.94
N GLU A 86 7.08 10.86 16.05
CA GLU A 86 6.46 12.14 16.42
C GLU A 86 4.96 12.02 16.82
N GLY A 87 4.45 10.79 16.96
CA GLY A 87 3.10 10.54 17.45
C GLY A 87 1.99 10.87 16.46
N LYS A 88 2.17 10.55 15.17
CA LYS A 88 1.18 10.78 14.10
C LYS A 88 -0.21 10.24 14.44
N THR A 89 -0.29 9.05 15.05
CA THR A 89 -1.55 8.43 15.45
C THR A 89 -2.34 9.33 16.41
N LEU A 90 -1.66 9.97 17.35
CA LEU A 90 -2.27 10.93 18.26
C LEU A 90 -2.68 12.22 17.52
N VAL A 91 -1.88 12.69 16.58
CA VAL A 91 -2.19 13.86 15.74
C VAL A 91 -3.51 13.69 14.98
N ALA A 92 -3.76 12.50 14.44
CA ALA A 92 -4.97 12.20 13.68
C ALA A 92 -6.26 12.40 14.53
N THR A 93 -6.18 12.33 15.87
CA THR A 93 -7.35 12.55 16.75
C THR A 93 -7.92 13.96 16.61
N LEU A 94 -7.08 14.94 16.35
CA LEU A 94 -7.47 16.35 16.24
C LEU A 94 -8.41 16.60 15.05
N PRO A 95 -7.99 16.36 13.80
CA PRO A 95 -8.85 16.59 12.65
C PRO A 95 -9.98 15.55 12.54
N ALA A 96 -9.78 14.33 13.04
CA ALA A 96 -10.84 13.32 13.06
C ALA A 96 -12.02 13.76 13.93
N TYR A 97 -11.76 14.21 15.16
CA TYR A 97 -12.79 14.75 16.03
C TYR A 97 -13.50 15.96 15.40
N LEU A 98 -12.74 16.95 14.93
CA LEU A 98 -13.30 18.18 14.38
C LEU A 98 -14.23 17.91 13.19
N ASN A 99 -13.80 17.09 12.26
CA ASN A 99 -14.60 16.77 11.05
C ASN A 99 -15.77 15.81 11.34
N ALA A 100 -15.67 14.99 12.38
CA ALA A 100 -16.76 14.12 12.82
C ALA A 100 -17.97 14.89 13.39
N LEU A 101 -17.78 16.13 13.82
CA LEU A 101 -18.84 17.00 14.31
C LEU A 101 -19.96 17.25 13.28
N GLU A 102 -19.64 17.19 11.98
CA GLU A 102 -20.62 17.32 10.90
C GLU A 102 -21.57 16.11 10.79
N GLY A 103 -21.26 14.99 11.44
CA GLY A 103 -22.09 13.76 11.40
C GLY A 103 -22.02 12.99 10.07
N LYS A 104 -21.14 13.38 9.14
CA LYS A 104 -21.03 12.76 7.81
C LYS A 104 -20.11 11.53 7.79
N GLY A 105 -19.34 11.29 8.85
CA GLY A 105 -18.38 10.19 8.99
C GLY A 105 -16.98 10.57 8.56
N VAL A 106 -16.02 10.10 9.35
CA VAL A 106 -14.58 10.26 9.10
C VAL A 106 -13.95 8.87 9.03
N HIS A 107 -13.19 8.61 7.99
CA HIS A 107 -12.43 7.36 7.85
C HIS A 107 -10.96 7.59 8.20
N VAL A 108 -10.42 6.79 9.10
CA VAL A 108 -8.98 6.73 9.39
C VAL A 108 -8.44 5.44 8.78
N VAL A 109 -7.63 5.61 7.74
CA VAL A 109 -7.16 4.52 6.90
C VAL A 109 -5.76 4.10 7.33
N THR A 110 -5.57 2.81 7.58
CA THR A 110 -4.29 2.22 7.99
C THR A 110 -3.83 1.14 6.99
N VAL A 111 -2.57 0.72 7.09
CA VAL A 111 -1.99 -0.27 6.18
C VAL A 111 -2.31 -1.73 6.52
N ASN A 112 -2.87 -2.03 7.70
CA ASN A 112 -3.22 -3.40 8.11
C ASN A 112 -4.22 -3.43 9.26
N ASP A 113 -4.86 -4.60 9.45
CA ASP A 113 -5.88 -4.82 10.49
C ASP A 113 -5.36 -4.67 11.92
N TYR A 114 -4.10 -5.03 12.17
CA TYR A 114 -3.49 -4.87 13.49
C TYR A 114 -3.45 -3.39 13.92
N LEU A 115 -2.95 -2.51 13.04
CA LEU A 115 -2.92 -1.08 13.31
C LEU A 115 -4.33 -0.49 13.39
N ALA A 116 -5.23 -0.91 12.50
CA ALA A 116 -6.61 -0.45 12.53
C ALA A 116 -7.27 -0.77 13.89
N ARG A 117 -7.08 -2.00 14.39
CA ARG A 117 -7.61 -2.44 15.69
C ARG A 117 -6.97 -1.67 16.84
N ARG A 118 -5.64 -1.67 16.93
CA ARG A 118 -4.90 -0.97 17.98
C ARG A 118 -5.29 0.52 18.06
N ASP A 119 -5.26 1.20 16.91
CA ASP A 119 -5.49 2.64 16.87
C ASP A 119 -6.95 3.01 17.13
N SER A 120 -7.91 2.18 16.69
CA SER A 120 -9.34 2.35 17.02
C SER A 120 -9.63 2.12 18.51
N GLU A 121 -8.92 1.22 19.17
CA GLU A 121 -9.04 0.96 20.60
C GLU A 121 -8.42 2.10 21.40
N ASP A 122 -7.16 2.43 21.13
CA ASP A 122 -6.40 3.45 21.88
C ASP A 122 -6.95 4.86 21.66
N MET A 123 -7.02 5.33 20.42
CA MET A 123 -7.53 6.67 20.10
C MET A 123 -9.05 6.74 20.31
N GLY A 124 -9.75 5.63 20.14
CA GLY A 124 -11.18 5.51 20.43
C GLY A 124 -11.54 5.86 21.88
N ARG A 125 -10.63 5.71 22.83
CA ARG A 125 -10.84 6.16 24.22
C ARG A 125 -11.07 7.67 24.28
N VAL A 126 -10.32 8.46 23.50
CA VAL A 126 -10.47 9.93 23.45
C VAL A 126 -11.81 10.30 22.81
N TYR A 127 -12.16 9.70 21.68
CA TYR A 127 -13.42 10.00 20.98
C TYR A 127 -14.66 9.63 21.80
N ARG A 128 -14.67 8.43 22.42
CA ARG A 128 -15.78 7.98 23.28
C ARG A 128 -15.92 8.83 24.53
N PHE A 129 -14.81 9.27 25.11
CA PHE A 129 -14.83 10.21 26.24
C PHE A 129 -15.52 11.52 25.85
N LEU A 130 -15.29 12.02 24.63
CA LEU A 130 -15.92 13.21 24.09
C LEU A 130 -17.33 12.97 23.49
N GLY A 131 -17.85 11.74 23.56
CA GLY A 131 -19.22 11.41 23.15
C GLY A 131 -19.37 11.02 21.69
N LEU A 132 -18.27 10.74 20.95
CA LEU A 132 -18.33 10.23 19.59
C LEU A 132 -18.28 8.69 19.54
N SER A 133 -18.94 8.12 18.54
CA SER A 133 -18.91 6.70 18.25
C SER A 133 -17.71 6.33 17.36
N VAL A 134 -17.17 5.13 17.58
CA VAL A 134 -16.01 4.61 16.83
C VAL A 134 -16.31 3.23 16.28
N GLY A 135 -16.14 3.08 14.97
CA GLY A 135 -16.24 1.82 14.27
C GLY A 135 -14.86 1.28 13.84
N LEU A 136 -14.77 -0.01 13.65
CA LEU A 136 -13.61 -0.70 13.12
C LEU A 136 -14.05 -1.65 12.01
N ILE A 137 -13.36 -1.60 10.88
CA ILE A 137 -13.54 -2.54 9.76
C ILE A 137 -12.29 -3.42 9.66
N THR A 138 -12.50 -4.74 9.72
CA THR A 138 -11.47 -5.76 9.52
C THR A 138 -11.95 -6.82 8.54
N HIS A 139 -11.01 -7.63 8.04
CA HIS A 139 -11.29 -8.62 7.00
C HIS A 139 -12.39 -9.65 7.38
N GLU A 140 -12.41 -10.10 8.62
CA GLU A 140 -13.29 -11.18 9.10
C GLU A 140 -14.73 -10.74 9.45
N MET A 141 -15.05 -9.44 9.31
CA MET A 141 -16.35 -8.92 9.73
C MET A 141 -17.48 -9.29 8.78
N ASP A 142 -18.62 -9.66 9.35
CA ASP A 142 -19.86 -9.86 8.64
C ASP A 142 -20.52 -8.52 8.20
N TYR A 143 -21.50 -8.64 7.36
CA TYR A 143 -22.20 -7.51 6.76
C TYR A 143 -22.88 -6.57 7.81
N PRO A 144 -23.67 -7.08 8.79
CA PRO A 144 -24.31 -6.22 9.80
C PRO A 144 -23.29 -5.44 10.64
N ALA A 145 -22.20 -6.07 11.02
CA ALA A 145 -21.14 -5.44 11.79
C ALA A 145 -20.43 -4.34 11.00
N ARG A 146 -20.16 -4.57 9.68
CA ARG A 146 -19.62 -3.54 8.79
C ARG A 146 -20.54 -2.33 8.70
N LYS A 147 -21.82 -2.55 8.48
CA LYS A 147 -22.82 -1.48 8.39
C LYS A 147 -22.88 -0.64 9.67
N ALA A 148 -22.87 -1.29 10.83
CA ALA A 148 -22.82 -0.61 12.12
C ALA A 148 -21.53 0.21 12.31
N ALA A 149 -20.38 -0.34 11.87
CA ALA A 149 -19.09 0.35 11.96
C ALA A 149 -19.04 1.59 11.06
N TYR A 150 -19.56 1.53 9.83
CA TYR A 150 -19.66 2.70 8.94
C TYR A 150 -20.67 3.75 9.42
N ALA A 151 -21.66 3.37 10.22
CA ALA A 151 -22.60 4.32 10.82
C ALA A 151 -21.96 5.14 11.97
N ALA A 152 -20.81 4.75 12.49
CA ALA A 152 -20.11 5.47 13.52
C ALA A 152 -19.60 6.85 13.04
N ASP A 153 -19.33 7.76 13.99
CA ASP A 153 -18.79 9.09 13.69
C ASP A 153 -17.38 8.99 13.08
N ILE A 154 -16.56 8.06 13.57
CA ILE A 154 -15.20 7.81 13.11
C ILE A 154 -15.04 6.30 12.87
N THR A 155 -14.57 5.91 11.69
CA THR A 155 -14.36 4.51 11.32
C THR A 155 -12.91 4.26 10.94
N TYR A 156 -12.28 3.32 11.64
CA TYR A 156 -10.94 2.82 11.34
C TYR A 156 -11.04 1.59 10.44
N GLY A 157 -10.09 1.44 9.53
CA GLY A 157 -10.01 0.27 8.67
C GLY A 157 -8.78 0.32 7.77
N THR A 158 -8.57 -0.74 7.00
CA THR A 158 -7.50 -0.77 6.01
C THR A 158 -7.94 -0.19 4.68
N ASN A 159 -6.99 0.32 3.91
CA ASN A 159 -7.22 0.79 2.54
C ASN A 159 -7.94 -0.25 1.67
N ASN A 160 -7.57 -1.53 1.82
CA ASN A 160 -8.17 -2.64 1.08
C ASN A 160 -9.64 -2.83 1.43
N GLU A 161 -9.96 -2.88 2.73
CA GLU A 161 -11.33 -3.13 3.19
C GLU A 161 -12.28 -2.00 2.77
N PHE A 162 -11.86 -0.74 2.90
CA PHE A 162 -12.64 0.40 2.43
C PHE A 162 -12.91 0.33 0.92
N GLY A 163 -11.90 0.02 0.13
CA GLY A 163 -12.05 -0.09 -1.32
C GLY A 163 -12.87 -1.31 -1.75
N PHE A 164 -12.70 -2.47 -1.09
CA PHE A 164 -13.52 -3.64 -1.38
C PHE A 164 -14.98 -3.45 -0.95
N ASP A 165 -15.25 -2.77 0.16
CA ASP A 165 -16.62 -2.47 0.56
C ASP A 165 -17.28 -1.52 -0.43
N TYR A 166 -16.55 -0.55 -0.98
CA TYR A 166 -17.06 0.28 -2.08
C TYR A 166 -17.47 -0.56 -3.31
N LEU A 167 -16.61 -1.49 -3.72
CA LEU A 167 -16.93 -2.37 -4.85
C LEU A 167 -18.14 -3.27 -4.53
N ARG A 168 -18.20 -3.86 -3.33
CA ARG A 168 -19.33 -4.69 -2.88
C ARG A 168 -20.63 -3.90 -2.85
N ASP A 169 -20.64 -2.68 -2.34
CA ASP A 169 -21.81 -1.81 -2.29
C ASP A 169 -22.38 -1.50 -3.69
N ASN A 170 -21.52 -1.43 -4.70
CA ASN A 170 -21.95 -1.22 -6.09
C ASN A 170 -22.35 -2.52 -6.81
N MET A 171 -22.32 -3.67 -6.14
CA MET A 171 -22.78 -4.96 -6.67
C MET A 171 -24.08 -5.44 -6.01
N VAL A 172 -24.57 -4.80 -4.94
CA VAL A 172 -25.78 -5.18 -4.20
C VAL A 172 -27.04 -4.95 -5.05
N ILE A 173 -28.12 -5.66 -4.70
CA ILE A 173 -29.40 -5.58 -5.40
C ILE A 173 -30.45 -4.77 -4.61
N SER A 174 -30.12 -4.28 -3.43
CA SER A 174 -31.00 -3.50 -2.55
C SER A 174 -30.19 -2.48 -1.74
N LEU A 175 -30.73 -1.28 -1.50
CA LEU A 175 -30.07 -0.21 -0.74
C LEU A 175 -29.75 -0.57 0.70
N ASP A 176 -30.59 -1.38 1.32
CA ASP A 176 -30.37 -1.84 2.70
C ASP A 176 -29.13 -2.75 2.83
N GLN A 177 -28.67 -3.32 1.72
CA GLN A 177 -27.44 -4.09 1.65
C GLN A 177 -26.17 -3.23 1.50
N MET A 178 -26.26 -1.95 1.24
CA MET A 178 -25.10 -1.06 1.24
C MET A 178 -24.61 -0.80 2.66
N VAL A 179 -23.29 -0.82 2.85
CA VAL A 179 -22.66 -0.61 4.16
C VAL A 179 -22.05 0.78 4.32
N GLN A 180 -21.48 1.35 3.24
CA GLN A 180 -20.83 2.66 3.30
C GLN A 180 -21.84 3.80 3.20
N ARG A 181 -21.49 4.89 3.88
CA ARG A 181 -22.10 6.22 3.65
C ARG A 181 -21.34 6.96 2.56
N PRO A 182 -21.82 8.10 2.04
CA PRO A 182 -21.05 8.96 1.16
C PRO A 182 -19.64 9.25 1.73
N LEU A 183 -18.64 9.25 0.85
CA LEU A 183 -17.23 9.39 1.23
C LEU A 183 -16.91 10.85 1.53
N HIS A 184 -16.95 11.23 2.80
CA HIS A 184 -16.79 12.63 3.21
C HIS A 184 -15.33 12.99 3.49
N TYR A 185 -14.70 12.42 4.52
CA TYR A 185 -13.32 12.74 4.88
C TYR A 185 -12.50 11.50 5.20
N ALA A 186 -11.33 11.40 4.60
CA ALA A 186 -10.35 10.37 4.92
C ALA A 186 -9.03 10.96 5.40
N ILE A 187 -8.49 10.38 6.48
CA ILE A 187 -7.14 10.58 6.96
C ILE A 187 -6.37 9.29 6.70
N VAL A 188 -5.39 9.34 5.80
CA VAL A 188 -4.60 8.17 5.42
C VAL A 188 -3.31 8.15 6.21
N ASP A 189 -3.15 7.19 7.11
CA ASP A 189 -1.88 6.96 7.81
C ASP A 189 -0.92 6.19 6.90
N GLU A 190 0.36 6.52 6.98
CA GLU A 190 1.38 6.01 6.07
C GLU A 190 0.98 6.22 4.61
N VAL A 191 0.55 7.44 4.29
CA VAL A 191 -0.05 7.82 3.00
C VAL A 191 0.82 7.47 1.79
N ASP A 192 2.13 7.50 1.93
CA ASP A 192 3.08 7.12 0.89
C ASP A 192 3.08 5.62 0.60
N SER A 193 2.83 4.76 1.59
CA SER A 193 2.63 3.33 1.35
C SER A 193 1.36 3.07 0.56
N ILE A 194 0.26 3.67 1.00
CA ILE A 194 -1.07 3.39 0.46
C ILE A 194 -1.24 4.03 -0.92
N LEU A 195 -0.93 5.32 -1.07
CA LEU A 195 -1.21 6.07 -2.29
C LEU A 195 -0.08 6.01 -3.34
N ILE A 196 1.11 5.55 -2.97
CA ILE A 196 2.24 5.39 -3.89
C ILE A 196 2.59 3.91 -4.08
N ASP A 197 3.02 3.20 -3.03
CA ASP A 197 3.55 1.83 -3.18
C ASP A 197 2.47 0.83 -3.58
N GLU A 198 1.36 0.78 -2.85
CA GLU A 198 0.25 -0.14 -3.12
C GLU A 198 -0.60 0.29 -4.32
N ALA A 199 -0.49 1.54 -4.77
CA ALA A 199 -1.26 2.09 -5.88
C ALA A 199 -0.78 1.63 -7.29
N ARG A 200 0.00 0.56 -7.37
CA ARG A 200 0.44 -0.08 -8.62
C ARG A 200 -0.55 -1.11 -9.13
N THR A 201 -1.39 -1.65 -8.26
CA THR A 201 -2.37 -2.68 -8.61
C THR A 201 -3.77 -2.25 -8.20
N PRO A 202 -4.78 -2.43 -9.05
CA PRO A 202 -6.16 -2.14 -8.69
C PRO A 202 -6.69 -3.16 -7.68
N LEU A 203 -7.74 -2.78 -6.97
CA LEU A 203 -8.60 -3.70 -6.23
C LEU A 203 -9.52 -4.41 -7.23
N ILE A 204 -9.63 -5.72 -7.12
CA ILE A 204 -10.40 -6.55 -8.05
C ILE A 204 -11.28 -7.50 -7.23
N ILE A 205 -12.58 -7.50 -7.52
CA ILE A 205 -13.49 -8.57 -7.11
C ILE A 205 -13.67 -9.50 -8.31
N SER A 206 -13.41 -10.77 -8.11
CA SER A 206 -13.52 -11.77 -9.15
C SER A 206 -14.49 -12.89 -8.75
N GLY A 207 -15.12 -13.49 -9.74
CA GLY A 207 -15.95 -14.68 -9.60
C GLY A 207 -15.38 -15.86 -10.38
N PRO A 208 -15.89 -17.09 -10.18
CA PRO A 208 -15.41 -18.27 -10.88
C PRO A 208 -15.64 -18.14 -12.39
N GLY A 209 -14.55 -18.28 -13.16
CA GLY A 209 -14.59 -18.33 -14.62
C GLY A 209 -14.96 -19.72 -15.15
N ALA A 210 -15.19 -19.79 -16.45
CA ALA A 210 -15.64 -21.02 -17.14
C ALA A 210 -14.51 -21.97 -17.57
N GLN A 211 -13.23 -21.55 -17.51
CA GLN A 211 -12.12 -22.32 -18.09
C GLN A 211 -11.62 -23.46 -17.21
N SER A 212 -11.11 -24.52 -17.88
CA SER A 212 -10.59 -25.73 -17.24
C SER A 212 -9.22 -25.49 -16.60
N THR A 213 -9.01 -26.01 -15.38
CA THR A 213 -7.74 -25.91 -14.62
C THR A 213 -6.68 -26.90 -15.06
N SER A 214 -7.06 -27.96 -15.79
CA SER A 214 -6.14 -29.06 -16.17
C SER A 214 -5.00 -28.62 -17.10
N LEU A 215 -5.23 -27.59 -17.92
CA LEU A 215 -4.25 -27.11 -18.87
C LEU A 215 -3.05 -26.41 -18.21
N TYR A 216 -3.25 -25.78 -17.05
CA TYR A 216 -2.16 -25.13 -16.33
C TYR A 216 -1.12 -26.12 -15.82
N GLN A 217 -1.54 -27.31 -15.35
CA GLN A 217 -0.60 -28.34 -14.94
C GLN A 217 0.22 -28.86 -16.11
N VAL A 218 -0.43 -29.11 -17.25
CA VAL A 218 0.25 -29.53 -18.48
C VAL A 218 1.27 -28.47 -18.93
N MET A 219 0.89 -27.19 -18.89
CA MET A 219 1.79 -26.10 -19.28
C MET A 219 2.94 -25.89 -18.31
N ALA A 220 2.74 -26.12 -17.00
CA ALA A 220 3.84 -26.11 -16.04
C ALA A 220 4.86 -27.21 -16.32
N ASP A 221 4.40 -28.42 -16.67
CA ASP A 221 5.26 -29.55 -17.05
C ASP A 221 6.01 -29.30 -18.37
N VAL A 222 5.38 -28.62 -19.33
CA VAL A 222 6.01 -28.18 -20.58
C VAL A 222 7.05 -27.11 -20.29
N ALA A 223 6.70 -26.07 -19.55
CA ALA A 223 7.61 -24.98 -19.19
C ALA A 223 8.83 -25.48 -18.41
N ALA A 224 8.67 -26.50 -17.55
CA ALA A 224 9.79 -27.13 -16.85
C ALA A 224 10.87 -27.68 -17.78
N LYS A 225 10.49 -28.16 -18.98
CA LYS A 225 11.38 -28.75 -20.00
C LYS A 225 12.02 -27.74 -20.95
N LEU A 226 11.56 -26.48 -20.93
CA LEU A 226 12.10 -25.40 -21.77
C LEU A 226 13.30 -24.76 -21.08
N LYS A 227 14.29 -24.30 -21.86
CA LYS A 227 15.53 -23.69 -21.37
C LYS A 227 15.60 -22.22 -21.72
N GLU A 228 16.00 -21.41 -20.74
CA GLU A 228 16.29 -19.99 -20.96
C GLU A 228 17.45 -19.79 -21.94
N GLY A 229 17.35 -18.77 -22.78
CA GLY A 229 18.35 -18.44 -23.82
C GLY A 229 18.24 -19.29 -25.09
N GLU A 230 17.62 -20.48 -25.04
CA GLU A 230 17.39 -21.38 -26.18
C GLU A 230 15.91 -21.37 -26.60
N ASP A 231 15.02 -21.70 -25.67
CA ASP A 231 13.58 -21.87 -25.88
C ASP A 231 12.76 -20.61 -25.55
N TYR A 232 13.27 -19.75 -24.65
CA TYR A 232 12.64 -18.48 -24.28
C TYR A 232 13.67 -17.46 -23.82
N THR A 233 13.31 -16.18 -23.89
CA THR A 233 14.10 -15.05 -23.40
C THR A 233 13.41 -14.37 -22.24
N VAL A 234 14.20 -13.84 -21.29
CA VAL A 234 13.70 -13.13 -20.11
C VAL A 234 14.23 -11.70 -20.12
N ASP A 235 13.34 -10.72 -19.98
CA ASP A 235 13.72 -9.35 -19.66
C ASP A 235 13.31 -9.06 -18.21
N GLU A 236 14.26 -9.21 -17.30
CA GLU A 236 14.03 -8.97 -15.87
C GLU A 236 13.66 -7.50 -15.57
N LYS A 237 14.15 -6.54 -16.37
CA LYS A 237 13.81 -5.12 -16.22
C LYS A 237 12.36 -4.85 -16.54
N GLN A 238 11.87 -5.46 -17.62
CA GLN A 238 10.49 -5.33 -18.08
C GLN A 238 9.55 -6.31 -17.36
N LYS A 239 10.09 -7.26 -16.59
CA LYS A 239 9.35 -8.39 -16.00
C LYS A 239 8.54 -9.15 -17.08
N THR A 240 9.14 -9.36 -18.26
CA THR A 240 8.53 -10.05 -19.39
C THR A 240 9.32 -11.28 -19.81
N VAL A 241 8.62 -12.25 -20.37
CA VAL A 241 9.19 -13.48 -20.92
C VAL A 241 8.61 -13.67 -22.32
N ALA A 242 9.43 -14.05 -23.28
CA ALA A 242 8.98 -14.33 -24.65
C ALA A 242 9.53 -15.68 -25.12
N PRO A 243 8.68 -16.62 -25.62
CA PRO A 243 9.15 -17.84 -26.23
C PRO A 243 9.84 -17.53 -27.56
N THR A 244 10.88 -18.30 -27.88
CA THR A 244 11.53 -18.27 -29.19
C THR A 244 10.80 -19.18 -30.18
N GLU A 245 11.10 -19.08 -31.47
CA GLU A 245 10.56 -20.02 -32.47
C GLU A 245 10.88 -21.48 -32.13
N THR A 246 12.09 -21.75 -31.61
CA THR A 246 12.49 -23.09 -31.14
C THR A 246 11.67 -23.53 -29.93
N GLY A 247 11.36 -22.63 -29.02
CA GLY A 247 10.51 -22.89 -27.84
C GLY A 247 9.07 -23.18 -28.23
N ILE A 248 8.53 -22.44 -29.20
CA ILE A 248 7.19 -22.68 -29.74
C ILE A 248 7.12 -24.08 -30.40
N ALA A 249 8.02 -24.39 -31.32
CA ALA A 249 8.04 -25.69 -31.99
C ALA A 249 8.22 -26.87 -31.02
N LYS A 250 9.03 -26.67 -29.96
CA LYS A 250 9.21 -27.68 -28.93
C LYS A 250 7.96 -27.85 -28.08
N THR A 251 7.26 -26.77 -27.78
CA THR A 251 5.98 -26.79 -27.05
C THR A 251 4.91 -27.52 -27.85
N GLU A 252 4.74 -27.19 -29.13
CA GLU A 252 3.80 -27.87 -30.05
C GLU A 252 4.04 -29.38 -30.09
N LYS A 253 5.31 -29.77 -30.19
CA LYS A 253 5.70 -31.19 -30.16
C LYS A 253 5.36 -31.87 -28.84
N LEU A 254 5.57 -31.18 -27.72
CA LEU A 254 5.27 -31.73 -26.38
C LEU A 254 3.77 -31.86 -26.13
N LEU A 255 2.98 -30.93 -26.68
CA LEU A 255 1.51 -30.95 -26.60
C LEU A 255 0.85 -31.83 -27.63
N GLY A 256 1.56 -32.19 -28.74
CA GLY A 256 1.01 -32.97 -29.83
C GLY A 256 0.05 -32.17 -30.72
N VAL A 257 0.21 -30.83 -30.78
CA VAL A 257 -0.60 -29.92 -31.61
C VAL A 257 0.22 -29.42 -32.81
N SER A 258 -0.46 -29.13 -33.92
CA SER A 258 0.20 -28.65 -35.15
C SER A 258 0.50 -27.15 -35.11
N ASN A 259 -0.30 -26.38 -34.41
CA ASN A 259 -0.14 -24.94 -34.21
C ASN A 259 -0.76 -24.54 -32.86
N MET A 260 0.01 -23.95 -31.99
CA MET A 260 -0.47 -23.53 -30.65
C MET A 260 -1.38 -22.29 -30.70
N TYR A 261 -1.40 -21.56 -31.82
CA TYR A 261 -2.23 -20.36 -32.01
C TYR A 261 -3.56 -20.67 -32.72
N ASP A 262 -3.65 -21.81 -33.42
CA ASP A 262 -4.89 -22.29 -34.06
C ASP A 262 -5.64 -23.20 -33.10
N GLY A 263 -6.45 -22.61 -32.23
CA GLY A 263 -7.24 -23.35 -31.26
C GLY A 263 -8.29 -24.25 -31.93
N GLU A 264 -7.92 -25.48 -32.31
CA GLU A 264 -8.90 -26.55 -32.51
C GLU A 264 -9.65 -26.71 -31.16
N ASN A 265 -10.89 -26.24 -31.10
CA ASN A 265 -11.77 -26.14 -29.93
C ASN A 265 -11.70 -24.84 -29.13
N GLY A 266 -11.16 -23.72 -29.63
CA GLY A 266 -11.18 -22.42 -28.97
C GLY A 266 -10.27 -22.28 -27.74
N VAL A 267 -9.24 -23.13 -27.64
CA VAL A 267 -8.28 -23.09 -26.52
C VAL A 267 -7.03 -22.33 -26.97
N ASP A 268 -6.77 -21.19 -26.36
CA ASP A 268 -5.54 -20.43 -26.57
C ASP A 268 -4.43 -20.98 -25.66
N TYR A 269 -3.56 -21.82 -26.25
CA TYR A 269 -2.41 -22.38 -25.54
C TYR A 269 -1.31 -21.35 -25.26
N SER A 270 -1.28 -20.25 -26.02
CA SER A 270 -0.23 -19.23 -25.92
C SER A 270 -0.29 -18.50 -24.58
N HIS A 271 -1.49 -18.17 -24.12
CA HIS A 271 -1.71 -17.48 -22.85
C HIS A 271 -1.21 -18.31 -21.65
N GLN A 272 -1.57 -19.60 -21.59
CA GLN A 272 -1.14 -20.47 -20.50
C GLN A 272 0.37 -20.76 -20.56
N LEU A 273 0.96 -20.87 -21.75
CA LEU A 273 2.41 -21.01 -21.89
C LEU A 273 3.15 -19.77 -21.37
N MET A 274 2.68 -18.59 -21.74
CA MET A 274 3.26 -17.32 -21.25
C MET A 274 3.17 -17.20 -19.75
N ALA A 275 2.01 -17.54 -19.16
CA ALA A 275 1.83 -17.55 -17.70
C ALA A 275 2.77 -18.56 -17.01
N ALA A 276 2.92 -19.77 -17.57
CA ALA A 276 3.80 -20.81 -17.03
C ALA A 276 5.29 -20.42 -17.12
N LEU A 277 5.73 -19.83 -18.24
CA LEU A 277 7.09 -19.32 -18.39
C LEU A 277 7.38 -18.16 -17.45
N LYS A 278 6.43 -17.24 -17.27
CA LYS A 278 6.54 -16.12 -16.32
C LYS A 278 6.61 -16.64 -14.88
N ALA A 279 5.77 -17.61 -14.52
CA ALA A 279 5.82 -18.25 -13.22
C ALA A 279 7.16 -18.95 -12.94
N LYS A 280 7.74 -19.60 -13.97
CA LYS A 280 9.04 -20.28 -13.86
C LYS A 280 10.19 -19.31 -13.74
N ALA A 281 10.28 -18.30 -14.61
CA ALA A 281 11.45 -17.46 -14.79
C ALA A 281 11.49 -16.26 -13.85
N LEU A 282 10.34 -15.67 -13.53
CA LEU A 282 10.26 -14.38 -12.82
C LEU A 282 9.67 -14.47 -11.41
N MET A 283 8.93 -15.55 -11.09
CA MET A 283 8.26 -15.67 -9.79
C MET A 283 9.01 -16.66 -8.91
N HIS A 284 9.55 -16.18 -7.80
CA HIS A 284 10.37 -16.96 -6.88
C HIS A 284 9.66 -17.18 -5.55
N ARG A 285 9.68 -18.43 -5.09
CA ARG A 285 9.19 -18.78 -3.77
C ARG A 285 10.00 -18.07 -2.68
N ASP A 286 9.33 -17.69 -1.60
CA ASP A 286 9.91 -16.98 -0.44
C ASP A 286 10.40 -15.55 -0.75
N ARG A 287 10.17 -15.07 -1.99
CA ARG A 287 10.39 -13.68 -2.40
C ARG A 287 9.09 -13.03 -2.88
N ASP A 288 8.48 -13.60 -3.92
CA ASP A 288 7.28 -13.04 -4.55
C ASP A 288 6.00 -13.71 -3.99
N TYR A 289 6.11 -14.93 -3.49
CA TYR A 289 5.03 -15.68 -2.85
C TYR A 289 5.57 -16.71 -1.86
N VAL A 290 4.70 -17.16 -0.96
CA VAL A 290 4.94 -18.33 -0.09
C VAL A 290 3.89 -19.39 -0.33
N VAL A 291 4.22 -20.65 0.02
CA VAL A 291 3.24 -21.73 0.03
C VAL A 291 2.96 -22.10 1.49
N LYS A 292 1.71 -21.90 1.92
CA LYS A 292 1.26 -22.20 3.29
C LYS A 292 -0.08 -22.93 3.22
N ASP A 293 -0.22 -24.00 3.97
CA ASP A 293 -1.44 -24.82 4.06
C ASP A 293 -1.98 -25.33 2.71
N GLY A 294 -1.09 -25.53 1.72
CA GLY A 294 -1.44 -25.97 0.37
C GLY A 294 -1.93 -24.86 -0.55
N GLU A 295 -1.80 -23.61 -0.15
CA GLU A 295 -2.17 -22.44 -0.94
C GLU A 295 -0.96 -21.55 -1.25
N VAL A 296 -0.99 -20.92 -2.43
CA VAL A 296 -0.04 -19.88 -2.80
C VAL A 296 -0.53 -18.53 -2.27
N ILE A 297 0.28 -17.88 -1.46
CA ILE A 297 -0.03 -16.56 -0.88
C ILE A 297 1.01 -15.56 -1.37
N ILE A 298 0.54 -14.44 -1.93
CA ILE A 298 1.40 -13.37 -2.44
C ILE A 298 2.14 -12.71 -1.28
N VAL A 299 3.43 -12.42 -1.48
CA VAL A 299 4.23 -11.55 -0.61
C VAL A 299 4.24 -10.17 -1.26
N ASP A 300 3.82 -9.17 -0.51
CA ASP A 300 3.90 -7.77 -0.95
C ASP A 300 5.37 -7.36 -1.13
N GLU A 301 5.73 -6.93 -2.32
CA GLU A 301 7.10 -6.53 -2.69
C GLU A 301 7.62 -5.36 -1.83
N PHE A 302 6.72 -4.49 -1.31
CA PHE A 302 7.08 -3.28 -0.56
C PHE A 302 7.09 -3.49 0.93
N THR A 303 6.07 -4.19 1.45
CA THR A 303 5.91 -4.39 2.89
C THR A 303 6.47 -5.73 3.37
N GLY A 304 6.71 -6.67 2.46
CA GLY A 304 7.11 -8.04 2.78
C GLY A 304 6.00 -8.84 3.47
N ARG A 305 4.75 -8.35 3.46
CA ARG A 305 3.61 -8.96 4.14
C ARG A 305 2.88 -9.95 3.25
N LEU A 306 2.25 -10.94 3.89
CA LEU A 306 1.38 -11.89 3.22
C LEU A 306 0.06 -11.21 2.85
N MET A 307 -0.31 -11.31 1.58
CA MET A 307 -1.54 -10.74 1.03
C MET A 307 -2.59 -11.85 0.87
N PHE A 308 -3.29 -12.15 1.95
CA PHE A 308 -4.35 -13.17 1.93
C PHE A 308 -5.52 -12.76 1.04
N GLY A 309 -6.08 -13.73 0.31
CA GLY A 309 -7.23 -13.51 -0.57
C GLY A 309 -6.91 -12.77 -1.88
N ARG A 310 -5.67 -12.30 -2.08
CA ARG A 310 -5.23 -11.72 -3.35
C ARG A 310 -4.64 -12.78 -4.27
N ARG A 311 -4.86 -12.61 -5.57
CA ARG A 311 -4.35 -13.50 -6.62
C ARG A 311 -3.74 -12.68 -7.75
N TYR A 312 -2.67 -13.21 -8.36
CA TYR A 312 -2.15 -12.63 -9.59
C TYR A 312 -3.15 -12.81 -10.72
N SER A 313 -3.26 -11.82 -11.59
CA SER A 313 -4.13 -11.82 -12.78
C SER A 313 -3.56 -12.63 -13.93
N GLU A 314 -4.34 -12.75 -15.01
CA GLU A 314 -3.91 -13.33 -16.29
C GLU A 314 -3.37 -14.76 -16.19
N GLY A 315 -3.98 -15.60 -15.35
CA GLY A 315 -3.58 -17.00 -15.20
C GLY A 315 -2.24 -17.20 -14.48
N LEU A 316 -1.53 -16.13 -14.10
CA LEU A 316 -0.22 -16.24 -13.44
C LEU A 316 -0.30 -16.94 -12.09
N HIS A 317 -1.37 -16.68 -11.31
CA HIS A 317 -1.54 -17.35 -10.01
C HIS A 317 -1.73 -18.85 -10.18
N GLN A 318 -2.57 -19.27 -11.14
CA GLN A 318 -2.78 -20.66 -11.50
C GLN A 318 -1.50 -21.33 -12.02
N ALA A 319 -0.70 -20.60 -12.78
CA ALA A 319 0.59 -21.09 -13.25
C ALA A 319 1.59 -21.30 -12.09
N ILE A 320 1.55 -20.45 -11.06
CA ILE A 320 2.36 -20.63 -9.84
C ILE A 320 1.82 -21.81 -9.02
N GLU A 321 0.51 -21.94 -8.86
CA GLU A 321 -0.11 -23.09 -8.18
C GLU A 321 0.30 -24.41 -8.88
N ALA A 322 0.26 -24.46 -10.20
CA ALA A 322 0.70 -25.60 -10.98
C ALA A 322 2.22 -25.87 -10.83
N LYS A 323 3.05 -24.82 -10.85
CA LYS A 323 4.50 -24.92 -10.63
C LYS A 323 4.83 -25.49 -9.24
N GLU A 324 4.09 -25.12 -8.21
CA GLU A 324 4.29 -25.59 -6.84
C GLU A 324 3.55 -26.90 -6.52
N HIS A 325 2.87 -27.49 -7.52
CA HIS A 325 2.10 -28.73 -7.38
C HIS A 325 1.03 -28.67 -6.29
N VAL A 326 0.46 -27.50 -6.05
CA VAL A 326 -0.71 -27.33 -5.18
C VAL A 326 -1.98 -27.38 -6.02
N LYS A 327 -3.15 -27.38 -5.38
CA LYS A 327 -4.43 -27.36 -6.08
C LYS A 327 -4.54 -26.10 -6.94
N VAL A 328 -4.74 -26.29 -8.25
CA VAL A 328 -4.98 -25.16 -9.16
C VAL A 328 -6.45 -24.78 -9.08
N GLU A 329 -6.71 -23.55 -8.61
CA GLU A 329 -8.06 -23.02 -8.57
C GLU A 329 -8.46 -22.47 -9.96
N ARG A 330 -9.79 -22.43 -10.23
CA ARG A 330 -10.30 -21.95 -11.52
C ARG A 330 -9.85 -20.52 -11.81
N GLU A 331 -9.68 -20.18 -13.07
CA GLU A 331 -9.54 -18.79 -13.48
C GLU A 331 -10.73 -17.98 -12.96
N SER A 332 -10.44 -16.76 -12.57
CA SER A 332 -11.45 -15.86 -12.06
C SER A 332 -11.82 -14.83 -13.11
N GLN A 333 -13.12 -14.62 -13.32
CA GLN A 333 -13.64 -13.51 -14.11
C GLN A 333 -13.71 -12.27 -13.25
N THR A 334 -13.18 -11.15 -13.73
CA THR A 334 -13.30 -9.85 -13.04
C THR A 334 -14.75 -9.39 -13.06
N LEU A 335 -15.32 -9.18 -11.87
CA LEU A 335 -16.67 -8.68 -11.68
C LEU A 335 -16.69 -7.17 -11.43
N ALA A 336 -15.75 -6.67 -10.64
CA ALA A 336 -15.61 -5.25 -10.33
C ALA A 336 -14.15 -4.91 -10.04
N THR A 337 -13.73 -3.70 -10.40
CA THR A 337 -12.37 -3.23 -10.17
C THR A 337 -12.36 -1.72 -9.92
N ILE A 338 -11.40 -1.24 -9.12
CA ILE A 338 -11.08 0.16 -8.95
C ILE A 338 -9.62 0.32 -8.54
N THR A 339 -8.94 1.36 -9.01
CA THR A 339 -7.62 1.72 -8.48
C THR A 339 -7.73 2.46 -7.15
N PHE A 340 -6.68 2.39 -6.30
CA PHE A 340 -6.63 3.21 -5.09
C PHE A 340 -6.70 4.70 -5.41
N GLN A 341 -6.07 5.12 -6.52
CA GLN A 341 -6.09 6.50 -6.97
C GLN A 341 -7.53 7.00 -7.16
N ASN A 342 -8.34 6.28 -7.93
CA ASN A 342 -9.72 6.66 -8.20
C ASN A 342 -10.61 6.52 -6.96
N TYR A 343 -10.38 5.50 -6.14
CA TYR A 343 -11.14 5.35 -4.90
C TYR A 343 -10.92 6.54 -3.93
N PHE A 344 -9.67 6.88 -3.63
CA PHE A 344 -9.38 7.97 -2.68
C PHE A 344 -9.70 9.36 -3.22
N ARG A 345 -9.73 9.55 -4.55
CA ARG A 345 -10.18 10.80 -5.18
C ARG A 345 -11.68 11.06 -5.03
N MET A 346 -12.48 10.06 -4.65
CA MET A 346 -13.92 10.22 -4.42
C MET A 346 -14.27 10.85 -3.07
N TYR A 347 -13.34 10.95 -2.13
CA TYR A 347 -13.59 11.65 -0.88
C TYR A 347 -13.72 13.15 -1.11
N ASP A 348 -14.72 13.79 -0.47
CA ASP A 348 -14.87 15.27 -0.50
C ASP A 348 -13.61 15.95 0.03
N LYS A 349 -12.97 15.35 1.05
CA LYS A 349 -11.71 15.79 1.64
C LYS A 349 -10.79 14.61 1.91
N LEU A 350 -9.57 14.71 1.42
CA LEU A 350 -8.51 13.73 1.61
C LEU A 350 -7.33 14.39 2.31
N SER A 351 -6.74 13.73 3.28
CA SER A 351 -5.48 14.11 3.90
C SER A 351 -4.65 12.89 4.23
N GLY A 352 -3.38 13.08 4.50
CA GLY A 352 -2.50 11.98 4.83
C GLY A 352 -1.35 12.39 5.72
N MET A 353 -0.74 11.40 6.35
CA MET A 353 0.43 11.58 7.21
C MET A 353 1.45 10.47 6.98
N THR A 354 2.71 10.81 7.00
CA THR A 354 3.85 9.89 6.93
C THR A 354 5.12 10.60 7.34
N GLY A 355 6.21 9.86 7.52
CA GLY A 355 7.54 10.42 7.78
C GLY A 355 8.35 10.78 6.53
N THR A 356 7.84 10.51 5.31
CA THR A 356 8.66 10.45 4.08
C THR A 356 7.90 10.83 2.80
N ALA A 357 7.00 11.80 2.83
CA ALA A 357 6.19 12.17 1.65
C ALA A 357 6.89 13.15 0.69
N LYS A 358 7.83 13.97 1.18
CA LYS A 358 8.39 15.10 0.43
C LYS A 358 9.09 14.69 -0.87
N THR A 359 9.65 13.49 -0.92
CA THR A 359 10.29 12.96 -2.14
C THR A 359 9.30 12.72 -3.27
N GLU A 360 8.03 12.46 -2.94
CA GLU A 360 6.94 12.12 -3.86
C GLU A 360 5.91 13.27 -3.99
N GLU A 361 6.23 14.47 -3.53
CA GLU A 361 5.31 15.63 -3.50
C GLU A 361 4.69 15.93 -4.87
N GLN A 362 5.46 15.80 -5.95
CA GLN A 362 4.96 16.04 -7.30
C GLN A 362 3.88 15.02 -7.71
N GLU A 363 4.05 13.77 -7.30
CA GLU A 363 3.06 12.71 -7.56
C GLU A 363 1.80 12.92 -6.75
N PHE A 364 1.91 13.23 -5.46
CA PHE A 364 0.78 13.55 -4.60
C PHE A 364 -0.04 14.72 -5.14
N GLN A 365 0.63 15.78 -5.59
CA GLN A 365 -0.04 16.95 -6.14
C GLN A 365 -0.70 16.64 -7.48
N LYS A 366 -0.01 15.93 -8.37
CA LYS A 366 -0.51 15.65 -9.73
C LYS A 366 -1.68 14.67 -9.76
N ILE A 367 -1.64 13.62 -8.92
CA ILE A 367 -2.66 12.56 -8.91
C ILE A 367 -3.81 12.88 -7.96
N TYR A 368 -3.49 13.34 -6.74
CA TYR A 368 -4.48 13.49 -5.67
C TYR A 368 -4.79 14.96 -5.31
N GLY A 369 -4.07 15.91 -5.89
CA GLY A 369 -4.21 17.33 -5.54
C GLY A 369 -3.73 17.67 -4.12
N LEU A 370 -2.86 16.83 -3.53
CA LEU A 370 -2.40 16.96 -2.16
C LEU A 370 -1.03 17.64 -2.09
N ASP A 371 -0.95 18.74 -1.35
CA ASP A 371 0.33 19.38 -0.99
C ASP A 371 0.98 18.66 0.19
N VAL A 372 2.32 18.59 0.18
CA VAL A 372 3.11 18.03 1.29
C VAL A 372 3.70 19.16 2.13
N VAL A 373 3.35 19.19 3.41
CA VAL A 373 3.87 20.14 4.38
C VAL A 373 4.74 19.42 5.41
N VAL A 374 6.01 19.79 5.46
CA VAL A 374 6.96 19.23 6.44
C VAL A 374 6.76 19.92 7.79
N VAL A 375 6.49 19.13 8.83
CA VAL A 375 6.32 19.59 10.21
C VAL A 375 7.66 19.44 10.94
N PRO A 376 8.13 20.45 11.67
CA PRO A 376 9.34 20.33 12.48
C PRO A 376 9.19 19.26 13.57
N THR A 377 10.29 18.66 13.99
CA THR A 377 10.31 17.70 15.09
C THR A 377 10.18 18.41 16.44
N ASN A 378 9.55 17.74 17.41
CA ASN A 378 9.40 18.28 18.77
C ASN A 378 10.76 18.49 19.47
N LYS A 379 11.69 17.54 19.28
CA LYS A 379 13.07 17.67 19.73
C LYS A 379 14.03 17.55 18.53
N PRO A 380 15.22 18.18 18.61
CA PRO A 380 16.23 18.05 17.54
C PRO A 380 16.58 16.60 17.26
N ASN A 381 16.66 16.25 15.98
CA ASN A 381 17.15 14.93 15.58
C ASN A 381 18.68 14.89 15.63
N ILE A 382 19.22 14.04 16.49
CA ILE A 382 20.66 13.86 16.71
C ILE A 382 21.22 12.58 16.09
N ARG A 383 20.48 11.93 15.18
CA ARG A 383 20.88 10.72 14.48
C ARG A 383 22.13 10.95 13.64
N ILE A 384 23.02 9.97 13.68
CA ILE A 384 24.24 9.94 12.86
C ILE A 384 24.01 9.00 11.67
N ASP A 385 23.97 9.54 10.47
CA ASP A 385 23.90 8.74 9.24
C ASP A 385 25.32 8.56 8.67
N TYR A 386 25.90 7.37 8.85
CA TYR A 386 27.23 7.06 8.30
C TYR A 386 27.18 6.87 6.78
N PRO A 387 28.27 7.17 6.06
CA PRO A 387 28.37 6.87 4.64
C PRO A 387 28.16 5.39 4.34
N ASP A 388 27.61 5.12 3.15
CA ASP A 388 27.44 3.76 2.66
C ASP A 388 28.79 3.09 2.47
N VAL A 389 28.85 1.77 2.74
CA VAL A 389 30.00 0.91 2.50
C VAL A 389 29.65 -0.05 1.39
N ILE A 390 30.47 -0.10 0.34
CA ILE A 390 30.17 -0.84 -0.87
C ILE A 390 31.21 -1.92 -1.07
N TYR A 391 30.78 -3.15 -1.34
CA TYR A 391 31.64 -4.31 -1.59
C TYR A 391 31.45 -4.82 -3.02
N LYS A 392 32.46 -5.52 -3.53
CA LYS A 392 32.43 -6.12 -4.86
C LYS A 392 31.36 -7.22 -4.95
N THR A 393 31.27 -8.08 -3.92
CA THR A 393 30.40 -9.25 -3.88
C THR A 393 29.39 -9.20 -2.72
N ARG A 394 28.25 -9.87 -2.88
CA ARG A 394 27.28 -10.08 -1.80
C ARG A 394 27.90 -10.81 -0.61
N ARG A 395 28.77 -11.78 -0.87
CA ARG A 395 29.46 -12.57 0.16
C ARG A 395 30.32 -11.70 1.06
N ALA A 396 31.13 -10.81 0.48
CA ALA A 396 31.97 -9.87 1.22
C ALA A 396 31.10 -8.89 2.04
N LYS A 397 30.01 -8.37 1.45
CA LYS A 397 29.03 -7.54 2.13
C LYS A 397 28.46 -8.21 3.38
N TYR A 398 27.95 -9.45 3.27
CA TYR A 398 27.36 -10.15 4.40
C TYR A 398 28.38 -10.48 5.50
N ARG A 399 29.63 -10.79 5.14
CA ARG A 399 30.73 -10.93 6.13
C ARG A 399 30.94 -9.63 6.91
N ALA A 400 30.98 -8.49 6.23
CA ALA A 400 31.15 -7.18 6.85
C ALA A 400 29.94 -6.81 7.74
N VAL A 401 28.72 -7.08 7.28
CA VAL A 401 27.49 -6.90 8.09
C VAL A 401 27.55 -7.73 9.37
N ALA A 402 27.91 -9.01 9.26
CA ALA A 402 28.00 -9.89 10.43
C ALA A 402 29.11 -9.43 11.41
N ASN A 403 30.28 -8.94 10.91
CA ASN A 403 31.31 -8.36 11.75
C ASN A 403 30.82 -7.12 12.50
N ALA A 404 30.11 -6.22 11.82
CA ALA A 404 29.55 -5.02 12.44
C ALA A 404 28.50 -5.35 13.51
N ILE A 405 27.62 -6.33 13.24
CA ILE A 405 26.64 -6.81 14.22
C ILE A 405 27.33 -7.38 15.45
N GLU A 406 28.34 -8.23 15.26
CA GLU A 406 29.10 -8.85 16.34
C GLU A 406 29.80 -7.81 17.22
N GLU A 407 30.41 -6.79 16.63
CA GLU A 407 31.08 -5.71 17.35
C GLU A 407 30.06 -4.89 18.21
N LEU A 408 28.93 -4.54 17.63
CA LEU A 408 27.88 -3.77 18.32
C LEU A 408 27.20 -4.57 19.42
N HIS A 409 26.90 -5.85 19.15
CA HIS A 409 26.33 -6.78 20.12
C HIS A 409 27.24 -6.98 21.34
N LYS A 410 28.55 -7.14 21.13
CA LYS A 410 29.54 -7.22 22.23
C LYS A 410 29.62 -5.95 23.09
N LYS A 411 29.27 -4.79 22.50
CA LYS A 411 29.16 -3.52 23.23
C LYS A 411 27.81 -3.34 23.92
N GLY A 412 26.91 -4.31 23.81
CA GLY A 412 25.54 -4.24 24.33
C GLY A 412 24.61 -3.31 23.54
N ARG A 413 25.04 -2.80 22.38
CA ARG A 413 24.25 -1.88 21.58
C ARG A 413 23.25 -2.65 20.69
N PRO A 414 21.94 -2.31 20.72
CA PRO A 414 20.98 -2.99 19.87
C PRO A 414 21.15 -2.65 18.38
N VAL A 415 20.89 -3.65 17.53
CA VAL A 415 21.02 -3.55 16.07
C VAL A 415 19.75 -4.03 15.40
N LEU A 416 19.21 -3.19 14.51
CA LEU A 416 18.14 -3.58 13.59
C LEU A 416 18.70 -3.65 12.18
N VAL A 417 18.58 -4.81 11.55
CA VAL A 417 19.07 -5.06 10.18
C VAL A 417 17.88 -5.10 9.23
N GLY A 418 17.86 -4.19 8.25
CA GLY A 418 16.88 -4.19 7.16
C GLY A 418 17.38 -4.99 5.96
N THR A 419 16.58 -5.96 5.51
CA THR A 419 16.81 -6.76 4.29
C THR A 419 15.69 -6.53 3.29
N THR A 420 15.92 -6.79 2.00
CA THR A 420 14.94 -6.57 0.94
C THR A 420 14.11 -7.81 0.61
N SER A 421 14.53 -9.00 1.06
CA SER A 421 13.78 -10.24 0.82
C SER A 421 13.86 -11.22 2.00
N ILE A 422 12.90 -12.16 2.05
CA ILE A 422 12.88 -13.24 3.04
C ILE A 422 14.14 -14.09 2.91
N GLN A 423 14.54 -14.43 1.68
CA GLN A 423 15.75 -15.22 1.43
C GLN A 423 16.99 -14.56 2.04
N GLN A 424 17.18 -13.27 1.82
CA GLN A 424 18.31 -12.53 2.40
C GLN A 424 18.28 -12.53 3.93
N SER A 425 17.09 -12.40 4.53
CA SER A 425 16.96 -12.45 5.99
C SER A 425 17.34 -13.82 6.55
N GLU A 426 16.99 -14.90 5.85
CA GLU A 426 17.33 -16.28 6.22
C GLU A 426 18.83 -16.56 6.05
N GLU A 427 19.45 -16.13 4.93
CA GLU A 427 20.89 -16.25 4.69
C GLU A 427 21.71 -15.54 5.78
N LEU A 428 21.32 -14.31 6.14
CA LEU A 428 21.96 -13.56 7.21
C LEU A 428 21.74 -14.24 8.57
N SER A 429 20.53 -14.73 8.84
CA SER A 429 20.21 -15.46 10.07
C SER A 429 21.08 -16.70 10.24
N GLU A 430 21.26 -17.50 9.17
CA GLU A 430 22.15 -18.66 9.21
C GLU A 430 23.60 -18.27 9.49
N LEU A 431 24.09 -17.18 8.91
CA LEU A 431 25.43 -16.67 9.16
C LEU A 431 25.63 -16.26 10.61
N LEU A 432 24.65 -15.57 11.21
CA LEU A 432 24.70 -15.16 12.62
C LEU A 432 24.62 -16.35 13.57
N LYS A 433 23.78 -17.37 13.26
CA LYS A 433 23.74 -18.63 14.02
C LYS A 433 25.10 -19.35 14.04
N LYS A 434 25.78 -19.43 12.90
CA LYS A 434 27.12 -20.02 12.81
C LYS A 434 28.18 -19.27 13.65
N ARG A 435 27.94 -17.98 13.93
CA ARG A 435 28.78 -17.16 14.81
C ARG A 435 28.34 -17.15 16.28
N GLY A 436 27.26 -17.84 16.61
CA GLY A 436 26.71 -17.90 17.97
C GLY A 436 26.07 -16.59 18.44
N ILE A 437 25.60 -15.72 17.51
CA ILE A 437 24.94 -14.47 17.83
C ILE A 437 23.43 -14.73 17.92
N GLU A 438 22.86 -14.55 19.11
CA GLU A 438 21.42 -14.61 19.31
C GLU A 438 20.72 -13.46 18.58
N HIS A 439 19.63 -13.76 17.86
CA HIS A 439 18.90 -12.77 17.10
C HIS A 439 17.45 -13.20 16.83
N ASN A 440 16.59 -12.23 16.59
CA ASN A 440 15.22 -12.41 16.14
C ASN A 440 15.11 -12.13 14.64
N VAL A 441 14.23 -12.88 13.94
CA VAL A 441 13.93 -12.65 12.52
C VAL A 441 12.47 -12.30 12.36
N LEU A 442 12.23 -11.14 11.76
CA LEU A 442 10.91 -10.60 11.45
C LEU A 442 10.74 -10.54 9.94
N ASN A 443 9.95 -11.45 9.40
CA ASN A 443 9.62 -11.51 7.99
C ASN A 443 8.16 -11.98 7.80
N ALA A 444 7.69 -12.06 6.55
CA ALA A 444 6.33 -12.45 6.21
C ALA A 444 5.87 -13.81 6.76
N LYS A 445 6.81 -14.71 7.14
CA LYS A 445 6.50 -16.02 7.75
C LYS A 445 6.11 -15.90 9.23
N PHE A 446 6.52 -14.83 9.92
CA PHE A 446 6.41 -14.67 11.38
C PHE A 446 5.61 -13.44 11.80
N HIS A 447 4.77 -12.90 10.95
CA HIS A 447 4.07 -11.63 11.18
C HIS A 447 3.16 -11.64 12.42
N GLU A 448 2.66 -12.79 12.87
CA GLU A 448 1.81 -12.92 14.07
C GLU A 448 2.53 -12.48 15.36
N LYS A 449 3.86 -12.66 15.40
CA LYS A 449 4.72 -12.25 16.52
C LYS A 449 5.42 -10.89 16.29
N GLU A 450 5.03 -10.18 15.25
CA GLU A 450 5.69 -8.95 14.80
C GLU A 450 5.81 -7.91 15.91
N ALA A 451 4.71 -7.65 16.62
CA ALA A 451 4.67 -6.63 17.67
C ALA A 451 5.60 -6.94 18.87
N GLU A 452 5.67 -8.22 19.28
CA GLU A 452 6.55 -8.66 20.36
C GLU A 452 8.02 -8.52 19.97
N ILE A 453 8.38 -8.98 18.76
CA ILE A 453 9.76 -8.91 18.26
C ILE A 453 10.23 -7.44 18.12
N VAL A 454 9.33 -6.56 17.67
CA VAL A 454 9.64 -5.13 17.53
C VAL A 454 9.80 -4.46 18.88
N ALA A 455 9.00 -4.82 19.87
CA ALA A 455 9.11 -4.29 21.23
C ALA A 455 10.49 -4.58 21.83
N ASP A 456 11.04 -5.76 21.58
CA ASP A 456 12.35 -6.19 22.10
C ASP A 456 13.53 -5.66 21.29
N ALA A 457 13.31 -5.12 20.08
CA ALA A 457 14.41 -4.67 19.19
C ALA A 457 15.23 -3.51 19.75
N GLY A 458 14.71 -2.75 20.71
CA GLY A 458 15.40 -1.64 21.39
C GLY A 458 16.12 -2.03 22.67
N GLN A 459 16.06 -3.29 23.10
CA GLN A 459 16.67 -3.76 24.33
C GLN A 459 18.20 -3.92 24.18
N MET A 460 18.92 -3.87 25.32
CA MET A 460 20.37 -3.96 25.36
C MET A 460 20.86 -5.25 24.67
N GLY A 461 21.75 -5.10 23.69
CA GLY A 461 22.33 -6.22 22.94
C GLY A 461 21.38 -6.94 21.99
N ALA A 462 20.15 -6.50 21.82
CA ALA A 462 19.21 -7.12 20.90
C ALA A 462 19.69 -7.03 19.45
N VAL A 463 19.55 -8.12 18.69
CA VAL A 463 19.79 -8.16 17.26
C VAL A 463 18.52 -8.60 16.57
N THR A 464 17.97 -7.76 15.70
CA THR A 464 16.73 -8.05 14.97
C THR A 464 16.96 -7.89 13.48
N ILE A 465 16.62 -8.92 12.71
CA ILE A 465 16.61 -8.88 11.24
C ILE A 465 15.16 -8.68 10.81
N ALA A 466 14.88 -7.66 10.01
CA ALA A 466 13.54 -7.36 9.51
C ALA A 466 13.55 -7.23 7.99
N THR A 467 12.59 -7.89 7.32
CA THR A 467 12.39 -7.69 5.88
C THR A 467 11.64 -6.40 5.62
N ASN A 468 12.07 -5.63 4.64
CA ASN A 468 11.47 -4.38 4.18
C ASN A 468 10.93 -3.52 5.34
N MET A 469 9.64 -3.30 5.35
CA MET A 469 8.95 -2.47 6.33
C MET A 469 8.22 -3.27 7.42
N ALA A 470 8.63 -4.53 7.65
CA ALA A 470 8.07 -5.32 8.75
C ALA A 470 8.18 -4.55 10.07
N GLY A 471 7.11 -4.52 10.87
CA GLY A 471 7.01 -3.67 12.07
C GLY A 471 6.75 -2.19 11.79
N ARG A 472 6.35 -1.79 10.57
CA ARG A 472 5.95 -0.41 10.25
C ARG A 472 4.74 0.00 11.11
N GLY A 473 4.74 1.25 11.57
CA GLY A 473 3.69 1.76 12.47
C GLY A 473 3.85 1.34 13.93
N THR A 474 4.88 0.53 14.26
CA THR A 474 5.19 0.13 15.63
C THR A 474 6.45 0.85 16.10
N ASP A 475 6.39 1.46 17.27
CA ASP A 475 7.54 2.16 17.87
C ASP A 475 8.52 1.17 18.51
N ILE A 476 9.83 1.46 18.32
CA ILE A 476 10.91 0.77 19.02
C ILE A 476 11.34 1.66 20.18
N VAL A 477 11.08 1.19 21.38
CA VAL A 477 11.45 1.91 22.61
C VAL A 477 12.81 1.41 23.07
N LEU A 478 13.72 2.34 23.38
CA LEU A 478 15.04 1.99 23.90
C LEU A 478 14.93 1.46 25.33
N GLY A 479 15.65 0.37 25.60
CA GLY A 479 15.82 -0.17 26.95
C GLY A 479 16.69 0.73 27.83
N ASP A 480 16.69 0.45 29.13
CA ASP A 480 17.49 1.20 30.09
C ASP A 480 18.99 1.12 29.76
N GLY A 481 19.68 2.26 29.78
CA GLY A 481 21.10 2.36 29.52
C GLY A 481 21.51 2.28 28.02
N VAL A 482 20.57 2.06 27.11
CA VAL A 482 20.87 1.94 25.66
C VAL A 482 21.17 3.30 25.05
N ALA A 483 20.58 4.37 25.57
CA ALA A 483 20.86 5.73 25.09
C ALA A 483 22.34 6.11 25.30
N GLU A 484 22.94 5.75 26.46
CA GLU A 484 24.35 6.00 26.76
C GLU A 484 25.30 5.23 25.84
N LEU A 485 24.84 4.08 25.30
CA LEU A 485 25.59 3.29 24.31
C LEU A 485 25.49 3.85 22.88
N GLY A 486 24.75 4.96 22.69
CA GLY A 486 24.53 5.60 21.40
C GLY A 486 23.22 5.16 20.71
N GLY A 487 22.30 4.52 21.44
CA GLY A 487 20.98 4.13 20.97
C GLY A 487 20.96 3.02 19.94
N LEU A 488 19.85 2.83 19.27
CA LEU A 488 19.66 1.80 18.23
C LEU A 488 20.52 2.08 17.00
N HIS A 489 21.24 1.06 16.50
CA HIS A 489 21.95 1.11 15.23
C HIS A 489 21.15 0.40 14.12
N ILE A 490 20.97 1.09 13.01
CA ILE A 490 20.29 0.54 11.82
C ILE A 490 21.32 0.13 10.79
N ILE A 491 21.24 -1.10 10.33
CA ILE A 491 22.00 -1.62 9.20
C ILE A 491 21.04 -1.87 8.03
N GLY A 492 21.25 -1.20 6.89
CA GLY A 492 20.61 -1.56 5.63
C GLY A 492 21.53 -2.48 4.83
N THR A 493 21.04 -3.63 4.38
CA THR A 493 21.83 -4.58 3.59
C THR A 493 21.79 -4.31 2.09
N GLU A 494 20.82 -3.53 1.64
CA GLU A 494 20.66 -3.05 0.25
C GLU A 494 19.96 -1.69 0.25
N ARG A 495 20.08 -0.96 -0.87
CA ARG A 495 19.21 0.17 -1.16
C ARG A 495 17.91 -0.33 -1.74
N HIS A 496 16.81 0.22 -1.26
CA HIS A 496 15.49 -0.08 -1.78
C HIS A 496 15.24 0.62 -3.12
N GLU A 497 14.16 0.27 -3.79
CA GLU A 497 13.74 0.88 -5.05
C GLU A 497 13.43 2.38 -4.94
N SER A 498 13.17 2.87 -3.74
CA SER A 498 12.90 4.29 -3.46
C SER A 498 13.72 4.78 -2.28
N ARG A 499 14.27 6.01 -2.40
CA ARG A 499 14.96 6.72 -1.31
C ARG A 499 14.05 6.90 -0.09
N ARG A 500 12.77 7.00 -0.31
CA ARG A 500 11.75 7.12 0.71
C ARG A 500 11.75 5.91 1.65
N ILE A 501 11.83 4.68 1.11
CA ILE A 501 11.88 3.44 1.90
C ILE A 501 13.17 3.38 2.72
N ASP A 502 14.30 3.79 2.15
CA ASP A 502 15.57 3.90 2.90
C ASP A 502 15.43 4.88 4.08
N ASN A 503 14.75 6.02 3.87
CA ASN A 503 14.52 7.00 4.92
C ASN A 503 13.54 6.48 5.99
N GLN A 504 12.57 5.66 5.64
CA GLN A 504 11.70 4.98 6.61
C GLN A 504 12.49 4.00 7.48
N LEU A 505 13.40 3.22 6.88
CA LEU A 505 14.28 2.34 7.64
C LEU A 505 15.16 3.15 8.60
N ARG A 506 15.83 4.20 8.12
CA ARG A 506 16.62 5.11 8.96
C ARG A 506 15.80 5.75 10.08
N GLY A 507 14.53 6.07 9.82
CA GLY A 507 13.61 6.68 10.78
C GLY A 507 13.19 5.78 11.94
N ARG A 508 13.62 4.51 11.96
CA ARG A 508 13.34 3.62 13.07
C ARG A 508 14.17 3.89 14.33
N CYS A 509 15.27 4.63 14.21
CA CYS A 509 16.07 5.06 15.34
C CYS A 509 16.06 6.58 15.53
N ALA A 510 16.59 7.06 16.64
CA ALA A 510 16.77 8.47 17.01
C ALA A 510 15.43 9.23 17.03
N ARG A 511 14.46 8.74 17.82
CA ARG A 511 13.13 9.32 17.99
C ARG A 511 13.09 10.20 19.23
N GLN A 512 12.32 11.30 19.19
CA GLN A 512 12.12 12.21 20.32
C GLN A 512 13.42 12.68 21.02
N GLY A 513 14.49 12.89 20.22
CA GLY A 513 15.79 13.33 20.72
C GLY A 513 16.69 12.22 21.24
N ASP A 514 16.31 10.95 21.11
CA ASP A 514 17.19 9.82 21.41
C ASP A 514 18.39 9.76 20.47
N PRO A 515 19.54 9.25 20.91
CA PRO A 515 20.65 8.95 20.01
C PRO A 515 20.33 7.73 19.13
N GLY A 516 21.00 7.65 18.00
CA GLY A 516 20.89 6.54 17.08
C GLY A 516 21.82 6.73 15.89
N SER A 517 22.07 5.66 15.15
CA SER A 517 22.89 5.77 13.96
C SER A 517 22.45 4.78 12.89
N THR A 518 22.81 5.09 11.63
CA THR A 518 22.47 4.23 10.49
C THR A 518 23.65 4.05 9.57
N ARG A 519 23.76 2.87 8.95
CA ARG A 519 24.73 2.60 7.89
C ARG A 519 24.19 1.59 6.90
N PHE A 520 24.41 1.83 5.60
CA PHE A 520 24.08 0.87 4.54
C PHE A 520 25.35 0.14 4.09
N TYR A 521 25.20 -1.19 3.93
CA TYR A 521 26.21 -2.09 3.39
C TYR A 521 25.70 -2.61 2.06
N LEU A 522 26.37 -2.28 0.97
CA LEU A 522 25.90 -2.50 -0.39
C LEU A 522 26.86 -3.40 -1.15
N SER A 523 26.38 -4.00 -2.23
CA SER A 523 27.19 -4.77 -3.17
C SER A 523 26.88 -4.35 -4.60
N LEU A 524 27.88 -4.49 -5.49
CA LEU A 524 27.68 -4.31 -6.93
C LEU A 524 26.79 -5.42 -7.54
N GLU A 525 26.65 -6.54 -6.84
CA GLU A 525 25.78 -7.65 -7.19
C GLU A 525 24.33 -7.47 -6.69
N ASP A 526 24.03 -6.40 -5.94
CA ASP A 526 22.67 -6.11 -5.49
C ASP A 526 21.77 -5.79 -6.68
N ASP A 527 20.49 -6.17 -6.60
CA ASP A 527 19.58 -6.11 -7.74
C ASP A 527 19.41 -4.69 -8.31
N LEU A 528 19.40 -3.67 -7.46
CA LEU A 528 19.38 -2.27 -7.91
C LEU A 528 20.57 -1.94 -8.82
N MET A 529 21.77 -2.41 -8.46
CA MET A 529 22.99 -2.16 -9.22
C MET A 529 23.07 -3.03 -10.47
N ARG A 530 22.67 -4.29 -10.38
CA ARG A 530 22.65 -5.24 -11.49
C ARG A 530 21.69 -4.80 -12.59
N LEU A 531 20.48 -4.36 -12.23
CA LEU A 531 19.42 -4.03 -13.19
C LEU A 531 19.48 -2.58 -13.71
N PHE A 532 19.90 -1.63 -12.88
CA PHE A 532 19.80 -0.19 -13.17
C PHE A 532 21.13 0.55 -13.04
N GLY A 533 22.18 -0.11 -12.57
CA GLY A 533 23.55 0.44 -12.53
C GLY A 533 24.12 0.67 -13.94
N SER A 534 25.17 1.46 -14.05
CA SER A 534 25.86 1.64 -15.31
C SER A 534 26.88 0.52 -15.53
N ASP A 535 26.92 -0.04 -16.74
CA ASP A 535 27.86 -1.10 -17.15
C ASP A 535 29.35 -0.71 -16.96
N ASN A 536 29.61 0.60 -16.84
CA ASN A 536 30.97 1.13 -16.62
C ASN A 536 31.55 0.87 -15.23
N ILE A 537 30.72 0.55 -14.21
CA ILE A 537 31.21 0.40 -12.82
C ILE A 537 32.00 -0.89 -12.67
N SER A 538 31.51 -2.00 -13.22
CA SER A 538 32.21 -3.28 -13.24
C SER A 538 33.59 -3.16 -13.91
N GLY A 539 33.67 -2.47 -15.06
CA GLY A 539 34.93 -2.23 -15.77
C GLY A 539 35.90 -1.29 -15.06
N ILE A 540 35.43 -0.36 -14.25
CA ILE A 540 36.29 0.52 -13.42
C ILE A 540 36.86 -0.27 -12.25
N MET A 541 36.09 -1.17 -11.66
CA MET A 541 36.50 -1.99 -10.51
C MET A 541 37.58 -3.01 -10.88
N ASP A 542 37.45 -3.66 -12.05
CA ASP A 542 38.48 -4.60 -12.52
C ASP A 542 39.82 -3.91 -12.83
N LYS A 543 39.78 -2.61 -13.17
CA LYS A 543 40.97 -1.79 -13.39
C LYS A 543 41.64 -1.30 -12.09
N LEU A 544 40.90 -1.22 -10.97
CA LEU A 544 41.41 -0.74 -9.69
C LEU A 544 42.13 -1.81 -8.86
N GLY A 545 42.05 -3.10 -9.27
CA GLY A 545 42.80 -4.19 -8.63
C GLY A 545 42.46 -4.45 -7.15
N MET A 546 41.24 -4.08 -6.72
CA MET A 546 40.82 -4.16 -5.31
C MET A 546 40.52 -5.60 -4.88
N GLU A 547 40.84 -5.93 -3.64
CA GLU A 547 40.55 -7.22 -3.02
C GLU A 547 39.03 -7.34 -2.75
N GLU A 548 38.52 -8.57 -2.68
CA GLU A 548 37.09 -8.86 -2.53
C GLU A 548 36.48 -8.27 -1.24
N ASP A 549 37.27 -8.29 -0.16
CA ASP A 549 36.83 -7.85 1.18
C ASP A 549 37.13 -6.36 1.48
N GLU A 550 37.71 -5.63 0.53
CA GLU A 550 38.06 -4.23 0.71
C GLU A 550 36.85 -3.33 0.44
N PRO A 551 36.44 -2.47 1.40
CA PRO A 551 35.33 -1.57 1.20
C PRO A 551 35.66 -0.47 0.21
N ILE A 552 34.70 -0.17 -0.66
CA ILE A 552 34.82 0.88 -1.65
C ILE A 552 34.17 2.14 -1.11
N GLU A 553 34.96 3.16 -0.82
CA GLU A 553 34.48 4.48 -0.44
C GLU A 553 34.79 5.48 -1.57
N HIS A 554 34.05 5.39 -2.68
CA HIS A 554 34.28 6.29 -3.81
C HIS A 554 33.02 7.05 -4.18
N LYS A 555 33.08 8.38 -4.23
CA LYS A 555 31.94 9.28 -4.53
C LYS A 555 31.24 8.96 -5.88
N ILE A 556 31.97 8.40 -6.84
CA ILE A 556 31.39 8.01 -8.14
C ILE A 556 30.41 6.85 -7.98
N VAL A 557 30.77 5.85 -7.15
CA VAL A 557 29.91 4.67 -6.91
C VAL A 557 28.64 5.09 -6.16
N THR A 558 28.76 5.92 -5.12
CA THR A 558 27.61 6.46 -4.40
C THR A 558 26.66 7.21 -5.34
N ARG A 559 27.19 8.06 -6.22
CA ARG A 559 26.38 8.77 -7.22
C ARG A 559 25.71 7.82 -8.22
N SER A 560 26.36 6.73 -8.58
CA SER A 560 25.79 5.74 -9.49
C SER A 560 24.62 5.00 -8.85
N ILE A 561 24.72 4.65 -7.57
CA ILE A 561 23.63 4.06 -6.79
C ILE A 561 22.43 5.01 -6.71
N GLU A 562 22.68 6.29 -6.38
CA GLU A 562 21.63 7.32 -6.37
C GLU A 562 20.98 7.49 -7.75
N SER A 563 21.76 7.43 -8.82
CA SER A 563 21.24 7.51 -10.19
C SER A 563 20.40 6.29 -10.56
N ALA A 564 20.84 5.08 -10.17
CA ALA A 564 20.08 3.85 -10.36
C ALA A 564 18.72 3.93 -9.62
N GLN A 565 18.74 4.36 -8.36
CA GLN A 565 17.54 4.51 -7.56
C GLN A 565 16.55 5.52 -8.18
N LYS A 566 17.03 6.66 -8.67
CA LYS A 566 16.18 7.64 -9.38
C LYS A 566 15.57 7.07 -10.67
N LYS A 567 16.29 6.22 -11.40
CA LYS A 567 15.74 5.54 -12.60
C LYS A 567 14.60 4.59 -12.24
N VAL A 568 14.74 3.85 -11.14
CA VAL A 568 13.68 2.96 -10.64
C VAL A 568 12.47 3.75 -10.17
N GLU A 569 12.69 4.83 -9.39
CA GLU A 569 11.62 5.73 -8.95
C GLU A 569 10.83 6.28 -10.15
N ALA A 570 11.52 6.78 -11.17
CA ALA A 570 10.90 7.31 -12.38
C ALA A 570 10.10 6.24 -13.16
N ARG A 571 10.65 5.02 -13.29
CA ARG A 571 9.95 3.90 -13.92
C ARG A 571 8.69 3.50 -13.15
N ASN A 572 8.79 3.40 -11.85
CA ASN A 572 7.67 3.04 -11.00
C ASN A 572 6.56 4.10 -11.06
N PHE A 573 6.94 5.38 -11.11
CA PHE A 573 5.99 6.47 -11.34
C PHE A 573 5.27 6.31 -12.68
N GLU A 574 5.99 6.00 -13.77
CA GLU A 574 5.39 5.81 -15.09
C GLU A 574 4.41 4.63 -15.11
N ILE A 575 4.75 3.52 -14.45
CA ILE A 575 3.83 2.37 -14.32
C ILE A 575 2.54 2.78 -13.59
N ARG A 576 2.64 3.48 -12.45
CA ARG A 576 1.44 3.95 -11.72
C ARG A 576 0.61 4.92 -12.55
N LYS A 577 1.26 5.80 -13.29
CA LYS A 577 0.60 6.75 -14.20
C LYS A 577 -0.17 6.02 -15.30
N GLN A 578 0.44 5.00 -15.94
CA GLN A 578 -0.23 4.20 -16.96
C GLN A 578 -1.45 3.46 -16.39
N VAL A 579 -1.31 2.83 -15.23
CA VAL A 579 -2.43 2.16 -14.54
C VAL A 579 -3.58 3.14 -14.30
N LEU A 580 -3.28 4.35 -13.85
CA LEU A 580 -4.29 5.38 -13.64
C LEU A 580 -4.93 5.84 -14.97
N GLU A 581 -4.13 6.12 -16.00
CA GLU A 581 -4.64 6.55 -17.31
C GLU A 581 -5.60 5.52 -17.93
N TYR A 582 -5.31 4.23 -17.79
CA TYR A 582 -6.24 3.16 -18.20
C TYR A 582 -7.50 3.12 -17.35
N ASP A 583 -7.35 3.20 -16.02
CA ASP A 583 -8.50 3.15 -15.11
C ASP A 583 -9.35 4.42 -15.17
N ASP A 584 -8.81 5.57 -15.54
CA ASP A 584 -9.60 6.81 -15.71
C ASP A 584 -10.65 6.65 -16.83
N VAL A 585 -10.32 5.94 -17.92
CA VAL A 585 -11.31 5.61 -18.96
C VAL A 585 -12.39 4.67 -18.41
N MET A 586 -11.97 3.62 -17.68
CA MET A 586 -12.90 2.70 -17.01
C MET A 586 -13.72 3.39 -15.92
N ASN A 587 -13.13 4.38 -15.24
CA ASN A 587 -13.79 5.11 -14.17
C ASN A 587 -14.96 5.95 -14.68
N GLN A 588 -14.85 6.56 -15.84
CA GLN A 588 -15.98 7.27 -16.47
C GLN A 588 -17.16 6.32 -16.73
N GLN A 589 -16.87 5.13 -17.23
CA GLN A 589 -17.91 4.11 -17.43
C GLN A 589 -18.47 3.62 -16.09
N ARG A 590 -17.61 3.42 -15.09
CA ARG A 590 -17.99 2.99 -13.73
C ARG A 590 -18.93 3.99 -13.09
N GLU A 591 -18.61 5.27 -13.12
CA GLU A 591 -19.45 6.34 -12.57
C GLU A 591 -20.84 6.33 -13.20
N VAL A 592 -20.93 6.30 -14.52
CA VAL A 592 -22.22 6.25 -15.23
C VAL A 592 -23.04 5.03 -14.83
N ILE A 593 -22.45 3.85 -14.83
CA ILE A 593 -23.16 2.59 -14.52
C ILE A 593 -23.55 2.55 -13.03
N TYR A 594 -22.67 2.98 -12.13
CA TYR A 594 -22.97 2.95 -10.69
C TYR A 594 -24.03 3.99 -10.31
N ASP A 595 -24.03 5.17 -10.94
CA ASP A 595 -25.06 6.18 -10.75
C ASP A 595 -26.41 5.71 -11.27
N GLN A 596 -26.44 5.09 -12.45
CA GLN A 596 -27.69 4.50 -12.98
C GLN A 596 -28.20 3.38 -12.06
N ARG A 597 -27.33 2.47 -11.60
CA ARG A 597 -27.70 1.43 -10.62
C ARG A 597 -28.29 2.05 -9.36
N ARG A 598 -27.64 3.06 -8.82
CA ARG A 598 -28.10 3.74 -7.61
C ARG A 598 -29.45 4.39 -7.79
N GLN A 599 -29.67 5.08 -8.90
CA GLN A 599 -30.97 5.65 -9.24
C GLN A 599 -32.08 4.59 -9.33
N ILE A 600 -31.77 3.41 -9.90
CA ILE A 600 -32.71 2.29 -9.96
C ILE A 600 -33.05 1.76 -8.57
N LEU A 601 -32.03 1.61 -7.70
CA LEU A 601 -32.23 1.13 -6.33
C LEU A 601 -32.98 2.14 -5.44
N GLU A 602 -32.81 3.45 -5.69
CA GLU A 602 -33.44 4.54 -4.92
C GLU A 602 -34.89 4.84 -5.34
N LYS A 603 -35.25 4.56 -6.61
CA LYS A 603 -36.55 4.90 -7.16
C LYS A 603 -37.56 3.76 -6.95
N ALA A 604 -38.68 4.06 -6.31
CA ALA A 604 -39.82 3.13 -6.18
C ALA A 604 -40.58 2.93 -7.51
N ASP A 605 -40.54 3.93 -8.42
CA ASP A 605 -41.19 3.88 -9.75
C ASP A 605 -40.16 4.14 -10.85
N LEU A 606 -39.92 3.11 -11.66
CA LEU A 606 -38.97 3.11 -12.78
C LEU A 606 -39.65 3.34 -14.13
N LYS A 607 -40.98 3.59 -14.17
CA LYS A 607 -41.71 3.66 -15.41
C LYS A 607 -41.16 4.71 -16.39
N GLU A 608 -40.90 5.92 -15.91
CA GLU A 608 -40.32 6.98 -16.75
C GLU A 608 -38.93 6.57 -17.29
N THR A 609 -38.06 5.99 -16.44
CA THR A 609 -36.73 5.53 -16.84
C THR A 609 -36.80 4.44 -17.91
N VAL A 610 -37.74 3.50 -17.78
CA VAL A 610 -37.97 2.44 -18.80
C VAL A 610 -38.52 3.02 -20.09
N LEU A 611 -39.42 3.99 -20.01
CA LEU A 611 -39.96 4.67 -21.20
C LEU A 611 -38.88 5.48 -21.93
N ASP A 612 -37.99 6.14 -21.21
CA ASP A 612 -36.84 6.85 -21.79
C ASP A 612 -35.89 5.89 -22.49
N MET A 613 -35.57 4.74 -21.86
CA MET A 613 -34.75 3.70 -22.49
C MET A 613 -35.40 3.16 -23.77
N ALA A 614 -36.70 2.92 -23.74
CA ALA A 614 -37.44 2.48 -24.93
C ALA A 614 -37.44 3.56 -26.03
N SER A 615 -37.60 4.84 -25.67
CA SER A 615 -37.48 5.95 -26.63
C SER A 615 -36.12 6.02 -27.27
N HIS A 616 -35.04 5.87 -26.50
CA HIS A 616 -33.67 5.83 -27.04
C HIS A 616 -33.44 4.67 -28.03
N ILE A 617 -34.01 3.48 -27.75
CA ILE A 617 -33.94 2.35 -28.67
C ILE A 617 -34.64 2.68 -29.99
N VAL A 618 -35.85 3.26 -29.89
CA VAL A 618 -36.64 3.68 -31.07
C VAL A 618 -35.88 4.74 -31.87
N ASP A 619 -35.36 5.79 -31.23
CA ASP A 619 -34.61 6.85 -31.90
C ASP A 619 -33.36 6.29 -32.60
N ARG A 620 -32.61 5.43 -31.94
CA ARG A 620 -31.43 4.78 -32.51
C ARG A 620 -31.78 3.87 -33.68
N SER A 621 -32.88 3.15 -33.60
CA SER A 621 -33.37 2.30 -34.68
C SER A 621 -33.79 3.13 -35.89
N MET A 622 -34.48 4.26 -35.64
CA MET A 622 -34.84 5.20 -36.68
C MET A 622 -33.64 5.82 -37.36
N ASP A 623 -32.64 6.25 -36.60
CA ASP A 623 -31.39 6.82 -37.14
C ASP A 623 -30.62 5.80 -37.99
N MET A 624 -30.67 4.51 -37.63
CA MET A 624 -29.95 3.43 -38.33
C MET A 624 -30.65 3.02 -39.62
N TYR A 625 -31.96 2.85 -39.60
CA TYR A 625 -32.73 2.27 -40.71
C TYR A 625 -33.58 3.28 -41.51
N ALA A 626 -33.84 4.43 -40.92
CA ALA A 626 -34.65 5.50 -41.50
C ALA A 626 -34.07 6.89 -41.11
N PRO A 627 -32.77 7.19 -41.44
CA PRO A 627 -32.16 8.43 -41.03
C PRO A 627 -32.88 9.65 -41.63
N LYS A 628 -32.94 10.72 -40.84
CA LYS A 628 -33.69 11.96 -41.20
C LYS A 628 -33.15 12.65 -42.46
N GLU A 629 -31.89 12.44 -42.77
CA GLU A 629 -31.21 13.00 -43.96
C GLU A 629 -31.48 12.20 -45.24
N ALA A 630 -32.01 10.96 -45.16
CA ALA A 630 -32.36 10.13 -46.29
C ALA A 630 -33.81 10.36 -46.77
N TYR A 631 -34.03 10.24 -48.07
CA TYR A 631 -35.40 10.23 -48.59
C TYR A 631 -36.16 9.01 -48.08
N SER A 632 -37.46 9.12 -47.84
CA SER A 632 -38.29 8.02 -47.35
C SER A 632 -38.31 6.76 -48.24
N GLU A 633 -37.95 6.93 -49.53
CA GLU A 633 -37.78 5.84 -50.51
C GLU A 633 -36.51 4.99 -50.27
N ASP A 634 -35.52 5.58 -49.58
CA ASP A 634 -34.24 4.96 -49.25
C ASP A 634 -34.24 4.31 -47.87
N TRP A 635 -35.34 4.39 -47.14
CA TRP A 635 -35.43 3.81 -45.78
C TRP A 635 -35.48 2.28 -45.82
N ASP A 636 -34.67 1.61 -45.03
CA ASP A 636 -34.71 0.15 -44.87
C ASP A 636 -35.79 -0.29 -43.88
N VAL A 637 -37.03 -0.10 -44.30
CA VAL A 637 -38.21 -0.43 -43.48
C VAL A 637 -38.25 -1.92 -43.14
N LYS A 638 -37.75 -2.78 -44.02
CA LYS A 638 -37.78 -4.23 -43.80
C LYS A 638 -36.85 -4.64 -42.66
N SER A 639 -35.63 -4.10 -42.62
CA SER A 639 -34.70 -4.34 -41.52
C SER A 639 -35.15 -3.68 -40.22
N LEU A 640 -35.79 -2.51 -40.29
CA LEU A 640 -36.42 -1.85 -39.13
C LEU A 640 -37.48 -2.71 -38.48
N ILE A 641 -38.40 -3.30 -39.29
CA ILE A 641 -39.43 -4.20 -38.79
C ILE A 641 -38.82 -5.44 -38.14
N SER A 642 -37.85 -6.08 -38.83
CA SER A 642 -37.19 -7.26 -38.27
C SER A 642 -36.48 -6.96 -36.96
N TYR A 643 -35.85 -5.79 -36.85
CA TYR A 643 -35.20 -5.37 -35.61
C TYR A 643 -36.22 -5.09 -34.50
N ALA A 644 -37.35 -4.49 -34.84
CA ALA A 644 -38.41 -4.24 -33.87
C ALA A 644 -39.14 -5.52 -33.38
N GLU A 645 -39.10 -6.60 -34.18
CA GLU A 645 -39.67 -7.91 -33.82
C GLU A 645 -38.78 -8.69 -32.85
N GLU A 646 -37.51 -8.31 -32.69
CA GLU A 646 -36.55 -8.92 -31.73
C GLU A 646 -36.75 -8.42 -30.29
N PHE A 647 -37.48 -7.31 -30.09
CA PHE A 647 -37.85 -6.74 -28.78
C PHE A 647 -39.31 -7.06 -28.42
#